data_cd25aa4afc9648d8e62c785c50559ce8
#
_entry.id   cd25aa4afc9648d8e62c785c50559ce8
#
_cell.length_a   1.000
_cell.length_b   1.000
_cell.length_c   1.000
_cell.angle_alpha   90.00
_cell.angle_beta   90.00
_cell.angle_gamma   90.00
#
_symmetry.space_group_name_H-M   'P 1'
#
loop_
_entity.id
_entity.type
_entity.pdbx_description
1 polymer ?
#
loop_
_entity_poly.entity_id
_entity_poly.type
_entity_poly.pdbx_seq_one_letter_code
_entity_poly.pdbx_strand_id
1 'polypeptide(L)'
;MKSRRTPAVSPLPVWAGGLGALALCFLVLPLAFMLGRVNWATLGATLATPEASAALALSLRTCAIALGVDLLLGVPAALVLSLSWRGVRAARILVALPLSLPPVVAGIALLAAFGRRSTLGALLSGAGLDIAFTTTAVVIAQVFVSLPFLIVTLESALRAREQGLDEMASSLGASPSRVFWQITLPTVLPGLGRGAALALARCLGEFGATLTFAGSMQGVTRTMPLQIYLARESDADLALALGVVLLGVAAAVVALTETPWGRLASLIRSTRPGRAAAPGAPSAPSSEASTALAGDAGEGADVRVAGTIAERGWKVDAELRPGLVTAVVGHNGAGKSTLAQVIAGTLRLDQGSARIGERVVDDAVTFVPARRRGVAMVSQAPRIFTHMSVLANVAFPLRVRGVGRAQAREAALEQLRAVGIDDLAHKRASDLSGGQAARVAIARALVFRPEVLILDEPTAALDVEATTQVSSVLRQRLTGAGITTLLVSHDIAEVLALASHMIVMGDGRVVEEGEPARVLASPSSVFAARLAGLNIVAGPIVTRPGMVGVSVGEAELWAADLSGFDSADAGRVDTVAGDAADDVASGGSNQGGRVALTFPPEAVALAREESHASPRSVLPGVVAGIDVDGSLVSVRVALAEGVSVTSRVTASAWAELGLGVGDSLWASVKATQVRAIRIATRE
;
A
#
# COMPACT_ATOMS: atom_id res chain seq x y z
N MET A 1 26.58 -26.79 4.31
CA MET A 1 25.26 -27.44 4.53
C MET A 1 24.51 -26.67 5.62
N LYS A 2 23.72 -25.65 5.28
CA LYS A 2 22.84 -24.95 6.24
C LYS A 2 21.45 -25.58 6.11
N SER A 3 21.00 -26.29 7.14
CA SER A 3 19.67 -26.87 7.21
C SER A 3 18.62 -25.76 7.06
N ARG A 4 17.78 -25.85 6.03
CA ARG A 4 16.54 -25.08 5.94
C ARG A 4 15.68 -25.47 7.14
N ARG A 5 15.63 -24.63 8.17
CA ARG A 5 14.58 -24.72 9.18
C ARG A 5 13.27 -24.39 8.47
N THR A 6 12.45 -25.41 8.21
CA THR A 6 11.04 -25.25 7.90
C THR A 6 10.42 -24.42 9.05
N PRO A 7 9.62 -23.37 8.76
CA PRO A 7 8.90 -22.68 9.82
C PRO A 7 8.06 -23.72 10.56
N ALA A 8 8.11 -23.71 11.88
CA ALA A 8 7.28 -24.56 12.71
C ALA A 8 5.82 -24.21 12.41
N VAL A 9 5.18 -25.09 11.63
CA VAL A 9 3.72 -25.05 11.43
C VAL A 9 3.15 -25.26 12.81
N SER A 10 2.37 -24.29 13.33
CA SER A 10 1.60 -24.47 14.56
C SER A 10 0.81 -25.78 14.42
N PRO A 11 0.90 -26.70 15.38
CA PRO A 11 0.26 -28.00 15.25
C PRO A 11 -1.26 -27.80 15.07
N LEU A 12 -1.79 -28.30 13.96
CA LEU A 12 -3.24 -28.28 13.72
C LEU A 12 -3.93 -29.02 14.86
N PRO A 13 -5.07 -28.52 15.37
CA PRO A 13 -5.86 -29.27 16.32
C PRO A 13 -6.16 -30.67 15.80
N VAL A 14 -6.01 -31.72 16.63
CA VAL A 14 -6.18 -33.11 16.22
C VAL A 14 -7.55 -33.34 15.57
N TRP A 15 -8.60 -32.70 16.08
CA TRP A 15 -9.95 -32.80 15.53
C TRP A 15 -10.03 -32.27 14.07
N ALA A 16 -9.30 -31.19 13.75
CA ALA A 16 -9.28 -30.63 12.40
C ALA A 16 -8.58 -31.56 11.42
N GLY A 17 -7.50 -32.23 11.86
CA GLY A 17 -6.84 -33.28 11.07
C GLY A 17 -7.75 -34.47 10.81
N GLY A 18 -8.46 -34.97 11.83
CA GLY A 18 -9.38 -36.08 11.72
C GLY A 18 -10.58 -35.79 10.79
N LEU A 19 -11.25 -34.68 11.00
CA LEU A 19 -12.37 -34.28 10.14
C LEU A 19 -11.92 -33.96 8.70
N GLY A 20 -10.74 -33.37 8.52
CA GLY A 20 -10.16 -33.11 7.20
C GLY A 20 -9.86 -34.39 6.45
N ALA A 21 -9.28 -35.41 7.12
CA ALA A 21 -9.04 -36.70 6.53
C ALA A 21 -10.36 -37.44 6.15
N LEU A 22 -11.37 -37.34 7.02
CA LEU A 22 -12.70 -37.91 6.74
C LEU A 22 -13.34 -37.23 5.50
N ALA A 23 -13.27 -35.91 5.39
CA ALA A 23 -13.78 -35.15 4.24
C ALA A 23 -13.07 -35.57 2.94
N LEU A 24 -11.74 -35.68 2.97
CA LEU A 24 -10.95 -36.14 1.81
C LEU A 24 -11.31 -37.56 1.44
N CYS A 25 -11.43 -38.47 2.41
CA CYS A 25 -11.84 -39.84 2.18
C CYS A 25 -13.23 -39.91 1.54
N PHE A 26 -14.19 -39.12 2.05
CA PHE A 26 -15.55 -39.06 1.47
C PHE A 26 -15.55 -38.60 0.01
N LEU A 27 -14.70 -37.65 -0.37
CA LEU A 27 -14.58 -37.16 -1.75
C LEU A 27 -13.87 -38.16 -2.67
N VAL A 28 -12.82 -38.80 -2.18
CA VAL A 28 -11.99 -39.70 -3.00
C VAL A 28 -12.65 -41.07 -3.17
N LEU A 29 -13.38 -41.56 -2.17
CA LEU A 29 -13.95 -42.91 -2.15
C LEU A 29 -14.83 -43.23 -3.38
N PRO A 30 -15.84 -42.42 -3.76
CA PRO A 30 -16.66 -42.69 -4.95
C PRO A 30 -15.85 -42.75 -6.24
N LEU A 31 -14.84 -41.84 -6.37
CA LEU A 31 -13.97 -41.83 -7.55
C LEU A 31 -13.07 -43.06 -7.63
N ALA A 32 -12.55 -43.53 -6.50
CA ALA A 32 -11.75 -44.74 -6.44
C ALA A 32 -12.57 -45.98 -6.82
N PHE A 33 -13.81 -46.08 -6.33
CA PHE A 33 -14.71 -47.17 -6.72
C PHE A 33 -15.08 -47.12 -8.20
N MET A 34 -15.30 -45.94 -8.75
CA MET A 34 -15.55 -45.75 -10.18
C MET A 34 -14.37 -46.20 -11.02
N LEU A 35 -13.14 -45.80 -10.67
CA LEU A 35 -11.91 -46.22 -11.35
C LEU A 35 -11.65 -47.76 -11.24
N GLY A 36 -12.00 -48.40 -10.11
CA GLY A 36 -11.86 -49.83 -9.89
C GLY A 36 -12.85 -50.70 -10.67
N ARG A 37 -13.98 -50.11 -11.11
CA ARG A 37 -15.03 -50.87 -11.87
C ARG A 37 -14.87 -50.77 -13.38
N VAL A 38 -14.04 -49.86 -13.90
CA VAL A 38 -13.82 -49.66 -15.34
C VAL A 38 -12.98 -50.81 -15.91
N ASN A 39 -13.40 -51.36 -17.03
CA ASN A 39 -12.58 -52.30 -17.80
C ASN A 39 -11.55 -51.50 -18.64
N TRP A 40 -10.34 -51.38 -18.11
CA TRP A 40 -9.24 -50.63 -18.74
C TRP A 40 -8.78 -51.26 -20.08
N ALA A 41 -8.96 -52.59 -20.27
CA ALA A 41 -8.56 -53.25 -21.52
C ALA A 41 -9.41 -52.84 -22.72
N THR A 42 -10.69 -52.53 -22.49
CA THR A 42 -11.64 -52.16 -23.57
C THR A 42 -11.76 -50.63 -23.73
N LEU A 43 -11.20 -49.82 -22.82
CA LEU A 43 -11.36 -48.37 -22.81
C LEU A 43 -10.94 -47.71 -24.14
N GLY A 44 -9.83 -48.14 -24.73
CA GLY A 44 -9.35 -47.65 -26.02
C GLY A 44 -10.33 -47.94 -27.18
N ALA A 45 -10.88 -49.12 -27.22
CA ALA A 45 -11.88 -49.53 -28.22
C ALA A 45 -13.19 -48.71 -28.03
N THR A 46 -13.63 -48.53 -26.79
CA THR A 46 -14.79 -47.70 -26.45
C THR A 46 -14.66 -46.24 -26.92
N LEU A 47 -13.49 -45.64 -26.72
CA LEU A 47 -13.21 -44.26 -27.18
C LEU A 47 -13.12 -44.16 -28.71
N ALA A 48 -12.74 -45.23 -29.38
CA ALA A 48 -12.66 -45.26 -30.85
C ALA A 48 -14.04 -45.40 -31.53
N THR A 49 -15.10 -45.63 -30.75
CA THR A 49 -16.46 -45.66 -31.33
C THR A 49 -16.83 -44.28 -31.92
N PRO A 50 -17.54 -44.22 -33.07
CA PRO A 50 -17.91 -42.96 -33.71
C PRO A 50 -18.69 -42.02 -32.76
N GLU A 51 -19.56 -42.58 -31.93
CA GLU A 51 -20.40 -41.82 -30.98
C GLU A 51 -19.58 -41.18 -29.87
N ALA A 52 -18.68 -41.95 -29.25
CA ALA A 52 -17.83 -41.48 -28.14
C ALA A 52 -16.82 -40.45 -28.62
N SER A 53 -16.15 -40.73 -29.74
CA SER A 53 -15.15 -39.81 -30.32
C SER A 53 -15.77 -38.51 -30.78
N ALA A 54 -16.95 -38.52 -31.42
CA ALA A 54 -17.68 -37.34 -31.82
C ALA A 54 -18.13 -36.50 -30.62
N ALA A 55 -18.66 -37.13 -29.54
CA ALA A 55 -19.09 -36.45 -28.33
C ALA A 55 -17.90 -35.81 -27.58
N LEU A 56 -16.75 -36.50 -27.50
CA LEU A 56 -15.53 -35.98 -26.91
C LEU A 56 -14.98 -34.78 -27.70
N ALA A 57 -14.85 -34.94 -29.02
CA ALA A 57 -14.37 -33.89 -29.90
C ALA A 57 -15.27 -32.61 -29.84
N LEU A 58 -16.60 -32.83 -29.85
CA LEU A 58 -17.57 -31.73 -29.70
C LEU A 58 -17.41 -31.05 -28.34
N SER A 59 -17.34 -31.79 -27.22
CA SER A 59 -17.17 -31.24 -25.89
C SER A 59 -15.88 -30.42 -25.79
N LEU A 60 -14.75 -30.95 -26.24
CA LEU A 60 -13.48 -30.21 -26.20
C LEU A 60 -13.51 -28.94 -27.05
N ARG A 61 -14.07 -29.03 -28.27
CA ARG A 61 -14.20 -27.87 -29.16
C ARG A 61 -15.10 -26.79 -28.58
N THR A 62 -16.29 -27.13 -28.09
CA THR A 62 -17.24 -26.17 -27.54
C THR A 62 -16.73 -25.58 -26.24
N CYS A 63 -16.09 -26.37 -25.35
CA CYS A 63 -15.47 -25.86 -24.14
C CYS A 63 -14.29 -24.92 -24.43
N ALA A 64 -13.47 -25.19 -25.45
CA ALA A 64 -12.39 -24.31 -25.85
C ALA A 64 -12.92 -22.96 -26.35
N ILE A 65 -13.99 -22.98 -27.16
CA ILE A 65 -14.66 -21.76 -27.64
C ILE A 65 -15.29 -21.01 -26.46
N ALA A 66 -16.01 -21.73 -25.58
CA ALA A 66 -16.62 -21.12 -24.38
C ALA A 66 -15.57 -20.47 -23.49
N LEU A 67 -14.44 -21.13 -23.21
CA LEU A 67 -13.35 -20.54 -22.46
C LEU A 67 -12.77 -19.29 -23.13
N GLY A 68 -12.65 -19.29 -24.47
CA GLY A 68 -12.22 -18.10 -25.21
C GLY A 68 -13.16 -16.91 -25.00
N VAL A 69 -14.48 -17.17 -25.04
CA VAL A 69 -15.52 -16.15 -24.78
C VAL A 69 -15.49 -15.72 -23.31
N ASP A 70 -15.35 -16.68 -22.39
CA ASP A 70 -15.21 -16.38 -20.94
C ASP A 70 -14.02 -15.46 -20.66
N LEU A 71 -12.87 -15.71 -21.26
CA LEU A 71 -11.69 -14.86 -21.11
C LEU A 71 -11.93 -13.47 -21.71
N LEU A 72 -12.53 -13.41 -22.90
CA LEU A 72 -12.80 -12.14 -23.60
C LEU A 72 -13.76 -11.24 -22.83
N LEU A 73 -14.82 -11.80 -22.25
CA LEU A 73 -15.84 -11.05 -21.51
C LEU A 73 -15.55 -10.97 -20.00
N GLY A 74 -15.04 -12.05 -19.42
CA GLY A 74 -14.85 -12.18 -17.98
C GLY A 74 -13.69 -11.34 -17.44
N VAL A 75 -12.59 -11.21 -18.19
CA VAL A 75 -11.47 -10.38 -17.76
C VAL A 75 -11.84 -8.91 -17.62
N PRO A 76 -12.46 -8.25 -18.63
CA PRO A 76 -12.95 -6.89 -18.48
C PRO A 76 -14.02 -6.75 -17.39
N ALA A 77 -14.95 -7.70 -17.28
CA ALA A 77 -15.99 -7.68 -16.26
C ALA A 77 -15.39 -7.73 -14.85
N ALA A 78 -14.43 -8.64 -14.59
CA ALA A 78 -13.74 -8.75 -13.31
C ALA A 78 -12.96 -7.47 -12.96
N LEU A 79 -12.32 -6.84 -13.95
CA LEU A 79 -11.65 -5.54 -13.77
C LEU A 79 -12.63 -4.46 -13.33
N VAL A 80 -13.78 -4.32 -13.99
CA VAL A 80 -14.81 -3.34 -13.63
C VAL A 80 -15.39 -3.61 -12.24
N LEU A 81 -15.64 -4.87 -11.91
CA LEU A 81 -16.15 -5.28 -10.59
C LEU A 81 -15.13 -5.14 -9.47
N SER A 82 -13.83 -5.16 -9.78
CA SER A 82 -12.78 -4.94 -8.77
C SER A 82 -12.70 -3.49 -8.30
N LEU A 83 -13.23 -2.54 -9.09
CA LEU A 83 -13.28 -1.12 -8.75
C LEU A 83 -14.43 -0.81 -7.77
N SER A 84 -14.29 0.29 -7.03
CA SER A 84 -15.33 0.82 -6.15
C SER A 84 -16.16 1.86 -6.89
N TRP A 85 -17.42 1.53 -7.24
CA TRP A 85 -18.37 2.45 -7.88
C TRP A 85 -19.79 2.21 -7.34
N ARG A 86 -20.67 3.21 -7.52
CA ARG A 86 -22.07 3.10 -7.10
C ARG A 86 -22.75 1.98 -7.88
N GLY A 87 -23.31 0.98 -7.17
CA GLY A 87 -23.99 -0.17 -7.79
C GLY A 87 -23.12 -1.42 -7.96
N VAL A 88 -21.82 -1.41 -7.68
CA VAL A 88 -20.95 -2.59 -7.83
C VAL A 88 -21.45 -3.81 -7.03
N ARG A 89 -22.08 -3.60 -5.87
CA ARG A 89 -22.67 -4.70 -5.06
C ARG A 89 -23.79 -5.39 -5.82
N ALA A 90 -24.70 -4.63 -6.44
CA ALA A 90 -25.79 -5.18 -7.25
C ALA A 90 -25.25 -5.93 -8.48
N ALA A 91 -24.24 -5.38 -9.15
CA ALA A 91 -23.60 -6.04 -10.29
C ALA A 91 -22.94 -7.39 -9.88
N ARG A 92 -22.28 -7.46 -8.72
CA ARG A 92 -21.73 -8.73 -8.19
C ARG A 92 -22.82 -9.76 -7.91
N ILE A 93 -23.92 -9.35 -7.30
CA ILE A 93 -25.07 -10.23 -7.07
C ILE A 93 -25.59 -10.75 -8.42
N LEU A 94 -25.76 -9.89 -9.41
CA LEU A 94 -26.23 -10.27 -10.73
C LEU A 94 -25.31 -11.29 -11.42
N VAL A 95 -23.99 -11.10 -11.33
CA VAL A 95 -23.00 -12.05 -11.87
C VAL A 95 -23.01 -13.37 -11.11
N ALA A 96 -23.30 -13.37 -9.81
CA ALA A 96 -23.37 -14.59 -9.02
C ALA A 96 -24.69 -15.37 -9.15
N LEU A 97 -25.77 -14.76 -9.64
CA LEU A 97 -27.08 -15.41 -9.79
C LEU A 97 -27.01 -16.73 -10.59
N PRO A 98 -26.32 -16.81 -11.76
CA PRO A 98 -26.25 -18.06 -12.52
C PRO A 98 -25.60 -19.21 -11.75
N LEU A 99 -24.73 -18.93 -10.74
CA LEU A 99 -24.11 -19.98 -9.91
C LEU A 99 -25.12 -20.69 -9.01
N SER A 100 -26.20 -20.02 -8.64
CA SER A 100 -27.25 -20.56 -7.77
C SER A 100 -28.42 -21.18 -8.55
N LEU A 101 -28.47 -20.97 -9.88
CA LEU A 101 -29.56 -21.53 -10.68
C LEU A 101 -29.35 -23.04 -10.92
N PRO A 102 -30.41 -23.86 -10.75
CA PRO A 102 -30.37 -25.25 -11.21
C PRO A 102 -30.09 -25.30 -12.72
N PRO A 103 -29.22 -26.20 -13.21
CA PRO A 103 -28.82 -26.24 -14.62
C PRO A 103 -29.97 -26.29 -15.62
N VAL A 104 -31.03 -27.03 -15.30
CA VAL A 104 -32.24 -27.10 -16.14
C VAL A 104 -32.95 -25.76 -16.23
N VAL A 105 -33.03 -25.01 -15.12
CA VAL A 105 -33.63 -23.68 -15.08
C VAL A 105 -32.82 -22.69 -15.90
N ALA A 106 -31.50 -22.78 -15.84
CA ALA A 106 -30.60 -22.00 -16.69
C ALA A 106 -30.88 -22.24 -18.19
N GLY A 107 -31.06 -23.50 -18.58
CA GLY A 107 -31.41 -23.87 -19.96
C GLY A 107 -32.78 -23.36 -20.39
N ILE A 108 -33.79 -23.39 -19.50
CA ILE A 108 -35.11 -22.81 -19.75
C ILE A 108 -35.01 -21.30 -19.92
N ALA A 109 -34.24 -20.61 -19.10
CA ALA A 109 -34.02 -19.17 -19.21
C ALA A 109 -33.35 -18.80 -20.55
N LEU A 110 -32.34 -19.56 -20.97
CA LEU A 110 -31.70 -19.38 -22.28
C LEU A 110 -32.63 -19.66 -23.42
N LEU A 111 -33.48 -20.68 -23.33
CA LEU A 111 -34.50 -20.96 -24.36
C LEU A 111 -35.56 -19.87 -24.41
N ALA A 112 -35.95 -19.32 -23.26
CA ALA A 112 -36.87 -18.17 -23.20
C ALA A 112 -36.26 -16.89 -23.81
N ALA A 113 -34.95 -16.72 -23.74
CA ALA A 113 -34.25 -15.55 -24.30
C ALA A 113 -33.92 -15.72 -25.77
N PHE A 114 -33.39 -16.88 -26.18
CA PHE A 114 -32.83 -17.12 -27.52
C PHE A 114 -33.61 -18.13 -28.36
N GLY A 115 -34.71 -18.69 -27.84
CA GLY A 115 -35.58 -19.59 -28.57
C GLY A 115 -36.29 -18.88 -29.76
N ARG A 116 -36.57 -19.59 -30.82
CA ARG A 116 -37.20 -19.05 -32.05
C ARG A 116 -38.52 -18.26 -31.82
N ARG A 117 -39.23 -18.56 -30.71
CA ARG A 117 -40.49 -17.91 -30.32
C ARG A 117 -40.32 -16.69 -29.43
N SER A 118 -39.07 -16.40 -28.95
CA SER A 118 -38.77 -15.22 -28.18
C SER A 118 -38.57 -14.00 -29.08
N THR A 119 -38.73 -12.78 -28.54
CA THR A 119 -38.50 -11.53 -29.30
C THR A 119 -37.06 -11.45 -29.82
N LEU A 120 -36.06 -11.77 -29.00
CA LEU A 120 -34.64 -11.76 -29.39
C LEU A 120 -34.35 -12.90 -30.39
N GLY A 121 -34.85 -14.11 -30.14
CA GLY A 121 -34.66 -15.25 -31.02
C GLY A 121 -35.29 -15.06 -32.39
N ALA A 122 -36.50 -14.45 -32.47
CA ALA A 122 -37.15 -14.12 -33.73
C ALA A 122 -36.38 -13.08 -34.55
N LEU A 123 -35.80 -12.04 -33.88
CA LEU A 123 -34.94 -11.04 -34.55
C LEU A 123 -33.67 -11.69 -35.12
N LEU A 124 -33.01 -12.56 -34.35
CA LEU A 124 -31.81 -13.28 -34.79
C LEU A 124 -32.11 -14.25 -35.93
N SER A 125 -33.21 -14.98 -35.83
CA SER A 125 -33.67 -15.90 -36.90
C SER A 125 -34.02 -15.13 -38.19
N GLY A 126 -34.63 -13.95 -38.09
CA GLY A 126 -34.85 -13.06 -39.20
C GLY A 126 -33.58 -12.54 -39.88
N ALA A 127 -32.49 -12.49 -39.14
CA ALA A 127 -31.13 -12.19 -39.64
C ALA A 127 -30.35 -13.45 -40.13
N GLY A 128 -30.99 -14.62 -40.17
CA GLY A 128 -30.38 -15.88 -40.59
C GLY A 128 -29.54 -16.57 -39.50
N LEU A 129 -29.65 -16.13 -38.24
CA LEU A 129 -28.91 -16.65 -37.09
C LEU A 129 -29.84 -17.48 -36.18
N ASP A 130 -30.05 -18.75 -36.51
CA ASP A 130 -30.77 -19.69 -35.65
C ASP A 130 -29.81 -20.20 -34.54
N ILE A 131 -30.10 -19.88 -33.26
CA ILE A 131 -29.27 -20.25 -32.12
C ILE A 131 -29.73 -21.56 -31.48
N ALA A 132 -31.01 -21.66 -31.08
CA ALA A 132 -31.51 -22.83 -30.37
C ALA A 132 -31.30 -24.12 -31.18
N PHE A 133 -30.98 -25.21 -30.49
CA PHE A 133 -30.71 -26.55 -31.07
C PHE A 133 -29.53 -26.63 -32.05
N THR A 134 -28.54 -25.73 -31.88
CA THR A 134 -27.28 -25.72 -32.65
C THR A 134 -26.06 -25.85 -31.74
N THR A 135 -24.87 -26.07 -32.32
CA THR A 135 -23.61 -26.04 -31.60
C THR A 135 -23.37 -24.71 -30.89
N THR A 136 -23.86 -23.59 -31.47
CA THR A 136 -23.83 -22.27 -30.86
C THR A 136 -24.61 -22.23 -29.55
N ALA A 137 -25.78 -22.90 -29.47
CA ALA A 137 -26.56 -23.02 -28.25
C ALA A 137 -25.75 -23.76 -27.15
N VAL A 138 -24.98 -24.79 -27.52
CA VAL A 138 -24.10 -25.50 -26.57
C VAL A 138 -23.06 -24.53 -25.98
N VAL A 139 -22.39 -23.74 -26.85
CA VAL A 139 -21.40 -22.76 -26.40
C VAL A 139 -22.02 -21.70 -25.50
N ILE A 140 -23.18 -21.14 -25.87
CA ILE A 140 -23.89 -20.13 -25.06
C ILE A 140 -24.27 -20.71 -23.68
N ALA A 141 -24.78 -21.95 -23.64
CA ALA A 141 -25.11 -22.63 -22.37
C ALA A 141 -23.87 -22.80 -21.49
N GLN A 142 -22.76 -23.24 -22.07
CA GLN A 142 -21.48 -23.42 -21.39
C GLN A 142 -20.98 -22.06 -20.84
N VAL A 143 -20.93 -21.01 -21.66
CA VAL A 143 -20.51 -19.65 -21.23
C VAL A 143 -21.42 -19.12 -20.11
N PHE A 144 -22.73 -19.25 -20.22
CA PHE A 144 -23.66 -18.75 -19.21
C PHE A 144 -23.39 -19.35 -17.81
N VAL A 145 -23.00 -20.61 -17.78
CA VAL A 145 -22.75 -21.33 -16.51
C VAL A 145 -21.30 -21.17 -16.04
N SER A 146 -20.33 -21.00 -16.93
CA SER A 146 -18.89 -20.97 -16.58
C SER A 146 -18.36 -19.56 -16.33
N LEU A 147 -18.85 -18.55 -17.06
CA LEU A 147 -18.40 -17.16 -16.99
C LEU A 147 -18.38 -16.60 -15.55
N PRO A 148 -19.39 -16.83 -14.70
CA PRO A 148 -19.38 -16.36 -13.33
C PRO A 148 -18.21 -16.93 -12.50
N PHE A 149 -17.80 -18.17 -12.72
CA PHE A 149 -16.66 -18.77 -12.01
C PHE A 149 -15.36 -18.03 -12.32
N LEU A 150 -15.13 -17.71 -13.60
CA LEU A 150 -13.98 -16.93 -14.01
C LEU A 150 -14.00 -15.52 -13.39
N ILE A 151 -15.15 -14.82 -13.50
CA ILE A 151 -15.29 -13.44 -13.00
C ILE A 151 -15.04 -13.38 -11.50
N VAL A 152 -15.71 -14.21 -10.70
CA VAL A 152 -15.62 -14.18 -9.23
C VAL A 152 -14.19 -14.52 -8.77
N THR A 153 -13.57 -15.53 -9.38
CA THR A 153 -12.20 -15.94 -9.03
C THR A 153 -11.18 -14.86 -9.38
N LEU A 154 -11.30 -14.27 -10.57
CA LEU A 154 -10.38 -13.23 -11.02
C LEU A 154 -10.60 -11.92 -10.26
N GLU A 155 -11.85 -11.53 -9.95
CA GLU A 155 -12.17 -10.37 -9.11
C GLU A 155 -11.52 -10.51 -7.73
N SER A 156 -11.63 -11.69 -7.10
CA SER A 156 -10.99 -11.97 -5.81
C SER A 156 -9.48 -11.81 -5.88
N ALA A 157 -8.84 -12.32 -6.95
CA ALA A 157 -7.41 -12.19 -7.16
C ALA A 157 -7.00 -10.71 -7.40
N LEU A 158 -7.80 -9.95 -8.15
CA LEU A 158 -7.57 -8.52 -8.38
C LEU A 158 -7.67 -7.70 -7.10
N ARG A 159 -8.56 -8.06 -6.19
CA ARG A 159 -8.74 -7.37 -4.89
C ARG A 159 -7.70 -7.76 -3.85
N ALA A 160 -7.22 -9.00 -3.91
CA ALA A 160 -6.20 -9.50 -2.98
C ALA A 160 -4.78 -9.00 -3.30
N ARG A 161 -4.56 -8.40 -4.46
CA ARG A 161 -3.25 -7.86 -4.83
C ARG A 161 -2.89 -6.64 -3.99
N GLU A 162 -1.59 -6.36 -3.86
CA GLU A 162 -1.07 -5.18 -3.19
C GLU A 162 -1.64 -3.90 -3.82
N GLN A 163 -2.26 -3.06 -2.99
CA GLN A 163 -2.83 -1.80 -3.42
C GLN A 163 -1.73 -0.78 -3.76
N GLY A 164 -2.00 0.09 -4.76
CA GLY A 164 -1.10 1.18 -5.14
C GLY A 164 0.01 0.81 -6.12
N LEU A 165 0.12 -0.46 -6.58
CA LEU A 165 1.08 -0.82 -7.65
C LEU A 165 0.74 -0.14 -8.98
N ASP A 166 -0.55 0.01 -9.30
CA ASP A 166 -1.01 0.68 -10.52
C ASP A 166 -0.74 2.19 -10.47
N GLU A 167 -0.96 2.80 -9.30
CA GLU A 167 -0.64 4.21 -9.06
C GLU A 167 0.85 4.46 -9.17
N MET A 168 1.67 3.56 -8.58
CA MET A 168 3.12 3.62 -8.69
C MET A 168 3.57 3.50 -10.15
N ALA A 169 3.05 2.53 -10.91
CA ALA A 169 3.41 2.38 -12.32
C ALA A 169 2.98 3.60 -13.15
N SER A 170 1.82 4.19 -12.82
CA SER A 170 1.33 5.42 -13.47
C SER A 170 2.21 6.62 -13.14
N SER A 171 2.68 6.81 -11.89
CA SER A 171 3.59 7.90 -11.51
C SER A 171 4.94 7.78 -12.24
N LEU A 172 5.39 6.56 -12.52
CA LEU A 172 6.58 6.29 -13.32
C LEU A 172 6.38 6.51 -14.84
N GLY A 173 5.17 6.91 -15.28
CA GLY A 173 4.86 7.27 -16.66
C GLY A 173 4.08 6.23 -17.45
N ALA A 174 3.65 5.11 -16.87
CA ALA A 174 2.93 4.06 -17.59
C ALA A 174 1.52 4.49 -17.97
N SER A 175 1.12 4.21 -19.22
CA SER A 175 -0.28 4.34 -19.66
C SER A 175 -1.14 3.23 -19.04
N PRO A 176 -2.47 3.44 -18.90
CA PRO A 176 -3.38 2.43 -18.32
C PRO A 176 -3.28 1.05 -18.99
N SER A 177 -3.17 1.01 -20.32
CA SER A 177 -2.99 -0.25 -21.06
C SER A 177 -1.67 -0.93 -20.71
N ARG A 178 -0.59 -0.15 -20.55
CA ARG A 178 0.72 -0.69 -20.17
C ARG A 178 0.74 -1.18 -18.73
N VAL A 179 0.07 -0.48 -17.81
CA VAL A 179 -0.15 -0.94 -16.43
C VAL A 179 -0.87 -2.29 -16.44
N PHE A 180 -1.97 -2.40 -17.20
CA PHE A 180 -2.71 -3.66 -17.31
C PHE A 180 -1.83 -4.82 -17.80
N TRP A 181 -1.15 -4.65 -18.94
CA TRP A 181 -0.40 -5.76 -19.57
C TRP A 181 0.90 -6.11 -18.84
N GLN A 182 1.60 -5.14 -18.24
CA GLN A 182 2.93 -5.35 -17.65
C GLN A 182 2.92 -5.51 -16.13
N ILE A 183 1.89 -5.00 -15.44
CA ILE A 183 1.80 -5.03 -13.97
C ILE A 183 0.60 -5.86 -13.52
N THR A 184 -0.63 -5.47 -13.91
CA THR A 184 -1.86 -6.08 -13.40
C THR A 184 -1.97 -7.53 -13.83
N LEU A 185 -1.96 -7.80 -15.14
CA LEU A 185 -2.16 -9.15 -15.68
C LEU A 185 -1.10 -10.15 -15.19
N PRO A 186 0.21 -9.87 -15.22
CA PRO A 186 1.22 -10.80 -14.69
C PRO A 186 1.07 -11.11 -13.20
N THR A 187 0.60 -10.14 -12.41
CA THR A 187 0.40 -10.30 -10.97
C THR A 187 -0.79 -11.20 -10.67
N VAL A 188 -1.88 -11.10 -11.45
CA VAL A 188 -3.11 -11.90 -11.26
C VAL A 188 -3.15 -13.15 -12.12
N LEU A 189 -2.13 -13.42 -12.93
CA LEU A 189 -2.08 -14.57 -13.84
C LEU A 189 -2.33 -15.93 -13.14
N PRO A 190 -1.82 -16.19 -11.92
CA PRO A 190 -2.17 -17.40 -11.19
C PRO A 190 -3.65 -17.50 -10.85
N GLY A 191 -4.28 -16.38 -10.48
CA GLY A 191 -5.72 -16.29 -10.22
C GLY A 191 -6.56 -16.47 -11.48
N LEU A 192 -6.12 -15.88 -12.59
CA LEU A 192 -6.73 -16.06 -13.91
C LEU A 192 -6.67 -17.53 -14.34
N GLY A 193 -5.52 -18.18 -14.17
CA GLY A 193 -5.35 -19.61 -14.48
C GLY A 193 -6.30 -20.50 -13.69
N ARG A 194 -6.43 -20.25 -12.37
CA ARG A 194 -7.39 -20.98 -11.52
C ARG A 194 -8.83 -20.74 -11.95
N GLY A 195 -9.19 -19.48 -12.21
CA GLY A 195 -10.53 -19.13 -12.70
C GLY A 195 -10.86 -19.79 -14.05
N ALA A 196 -9.91 -19.78 -14.97
CA ALA A 196 -10.05 -20.45 -16.27
C ALA A 196 -10.21 -21.97 -16.15
N ALA A 197 -9.46 -22.62 -15.24
CA ALA A 197 -9.61 -24.05 -14.98
C ALA A 197 -10.97 -24.41 -14.39
N LEU A 198 -11.44 -23.62 -13.41
CA LEU A 198 -12.76 -23.81 -12.81
C LEU A 198 -13.87 -23.63 -13.85
N ALA A 199 -13.77 -22.57 -14.69
CA ALA A 199 -14.70 -22.33 -15.79
C ALA A 199 -14.70 -23.51 -16.79
N LEU A 200 -13.51 -23.97 -17.19
CA LEU A 200 -13.37 -25.09 -18.12
C LEU A 200 -13.90 -26.42 -17.55
N ALA A 201 -13.61 -26.72 -16.28
CA ALA A 201 -14.15 -27.89 -15.59
C ALA A 201 -15.69 -27.84 -15.53
N ARG A 202 -16.23 -26.63 -15.28
CA ARG A 202 -17.69 -26.43 -15.28
C ARG A 202 -18.31 -26.59 -16.67
N CYS A 203 -17.63 -26.11 -17.74
CA CYS A 203 -18.05 -26.35 -19.12
C CYS A 203 -18.08 -27.84 -19.47
N LEU A 204 -17.02 -28.58 -19.11
CA LEU A 204 -16.88 -30.00 -19.38
C LEU A 204 -17.98 -30.83 -18.70
N GLY A 205 -18.40 -30.44 -17.50
CA GLY A 205 -19.47 -31.12 -16.76
C GLY A 205 -20.88 -30.60 -17.05
N GLU A 206 -21.06 -29.65 -17.98
CA GLU A 206 -22.38 -29.06 -18.22
C GLU A 206 -23.29 -30.03 -19.01
N PHE A 207 -24.45 -30.28 -18.39
CA PHE A 207 -25.45 -31.25 -18.91
C PHE A 207 -26.83 -30.60 -19.02
N GLY A 208 -27.38 -30.08 -17.93
CA GLY A 208 -28.77 -29.70 -17.79
C GLY A 208 -29.19 -28.56 -18.69
N ALA A 209 -28.39 -27.50 -18.73
CA ALA A 209 -28.66 -26.31 -19.59
C ALA A 209 -28.48 -26.68 -21.06
N THR A 210 -27.50 -27.50 -21.39
CA THR A 210 -27.27 -27.99 -22.75
C THR A 210 -28.43 -28.83 -23.25
N LEU A 211 -28.92 -29.79 -22.44
CA LEU A 211 -30.04 -30.69 -22.81
C LEU A 211 -31.31 -29.87 -23.11
N THR A 212 -31.64 -28.90 -22.28
CA THR A 212 -32.89 -28.12 -22.39
C THR A 212 -32.85 -27.04 -23.49
N PHE A 213 -31.68 -26.43 -23.74
CA PHE A 213 -31.51 -25.35 -24.69
C PHE A 213 -31.00 -25.81 -26.07
N ALA A 214 -30.07 -26.77 -26.11
CA ALA A 214 -29.44 -27.22 -27.34
C ALA A 214 -29.96 -28.62 -27.81
N GLY A 215 -30.62 -29.37 -26.92
CA GLY A 215 -31.06 -30.75 -27.23
C GLY A 215 -29.89 -31.75 -27.24
N SER A 216 -30.11 -32.93 -27.88
CA SER A 216 -29.13 -34.02 -27.96
C SER A 216 -29.07 -34.63 -29.37
N MET A 217 -28.51 -33.89 -30.33
CA MET A 217 -28.29 -34.35 -31.68
C MET A 217 -26.86 -34.82 -31.88
N GLN A 218 -26.67 -36.07 -32.31
CA GLN A 218 -25.36 -36.67 -32.53
C GLN A 218 -24.51 -35.82 -33.50
N GLY A 219 -23.25 -35.55 -33.14
CA GLY A 219 -22.32 -34.78 -33.93
C GLY A 219 -22.58 -33.25 -33.96
N VAL A 220 -23.73 -32.76 -33.46
CA VAL A 220 -24.10 -31.34 -33.47
C VAL A 220 -24.21 -30.71 -32.07
N THR A 221 -24.95 -31.39 -31.14
CA THR A 221 -25.20 -30.85 -29.80
C THR A 221 -24.97 -31.85 -28.68
N ARG A 222 -24.76 -33.14 -29.01
CA ARG A 222 -24.55 -34.21 -28.04
C ARG A 222 -23.12 -34.13 -27.47
N THR A 223 -22.97 -33.47 -26.33
CA THR A 223 -21.72 -33.40 -25.56
C THR A 223 -21.44 -34.69 -24.82
N MET A 224 -20.23 -34.86 -24.28
CA MET A 224 -19.81 -36.06 -23.51
C MET A 224 -20.74 -36.35 -22.32
N PRO A 225 -21.15 -35.39 -21.47
CA PRO A 225 -22.13 -35.61 -20.41
C PRO A 225 -23.48 -36.11 -20.93
N LEU A 226 -23.94 -35.62 -22.08
CA LEU A 226 -25.16 -36.07 -22.72
C LEU A 226 -25.01 -37.52 -23.25
N GLN A 227 -23.85 -37.84 -23.82
CA GLN A 227 -23.56 -39.21 -24.27
C GLN A 227 -23.50 -40.21 -23.09
N ILE A 228 -22.86 -39.80 -21.97
CA ILE A 228 -22.83 -40.62 -20.74
C ILE A 228 -24.24 -40.88 -20.20
N TYR A 229 -25.09 -39.84 -20.18
CA TYR A 229 -26.46 -39.94 -19.72
C TYR A 229 -27.27 -40.95 -20.56
N LEU A 230 -27.16 -40.90 -21.88
CA LEU A 230 -27.84 -41.83 -22.77
C LEU A 230 -27.29 -43.26 -22.66
N ALA A 231 -25.96 -43.41 -22.59
CA ALA A 231 -25.32 -44.70 -22.42
C ALA A 231 -25.72 -45.35 -21.12
N ARG A 232 -25.97 -44.63 -20.03
CA ARG A 232 -26.37 -45.19 -18.74
C ARG A 232 -27.65 -46.02 -18.80
N GLU A 233 -28.56 -45.69 -19.69
CA GLU A 233 -29.84 -46.43 -19.84
C GLU A 233 -29.70 -47.71 -20.67
N SER A 234 -28.71 -47.76 -21.55
CA SER A 234 -28.50 -48.90 -22.48
C SER A 234 -27.30 -49.77 -22.10
N ASP A 235 -26.21 -49.20 -21.63
CA ASP A 235 -24.94 -49.86 -21.31
C ASP A 235 -24.23 -49.11 -20.17
N ALA A 236 -24.35 -49.62 -18.94
CA ALA A 236 -23.76 -49.01 -17.75
C ALA A 236 -22.22 -49.04 -17.77
N ASP A 237 -21.61 -50.04 -18.38
CA ASP A 237 -20.16 -50.19 -18.45
C ASP A 237 -19.57 -49.13 -19.43
N LEU A 238 -20.25 -48.90 -20.54
CA LEU A 238 -19.93 -47.80 -21.46
C LEU A 238 -20.04 -46.46 -20.78
N ALA A 239 -21.10 -46.20 -20.03
CA ALA A 239 -21.28 -44.95 -19.30
C ALA A 239 -20.17 -44.72 -18.27
N LEU A 240 -19.75 -45.75 -17.53
CA LEU A 240 -18.62 -45.71 -16.60
C LEU A 240 -17.31 -45.40 -17.31
N ALA A 241 -17.03 -46.06 -18.43
CA ALA A 241 -15.82 -45.82 -19.22
C ALA A 241 -15.72 -44.38 -19.71
N LEU A 242 -16.80 -43.84 -20.29
CA LEU A 242 -16.86 -42.45 -20.74
C LEU A 242 -16.76 -41.43 -19.58
N GLY A 243 -17.35 -41.78 -18.42
CA GLY A 243 -17.26 -40.96 -17.20
C GLY A 243 -15.83 -40.88 -16.67
N VAL A 244 -15.05 -41.97 -16.69
CA VAL A 244 -13.64 -41.99 -16.29
C VAL A 244 -12.80 -41.12 -17.24
N VAL A 245 -13.08 -41.18 -18.54
CA VAL A 245 -12.38 -40.30 -19.51
C VAL A 245 -12.66 -38.82 -19.25
N LEU A 246 -13.92 -38.47 -19.02
CA LEU A 246 -14.30 -37.09 -18.69
C LEU A 246 -13.63 -36.65 -17.37
N LEU A 247 -13.61 -37.50 -16.36
CA LEU A 247 -12.88 -37.24 -15.10
C LEU A 247 -11.39 -37.05 -15.34
N GLY A 248 -10.76 -37.88 -16.18
CA GLY A 248 -9.35 -37.77 -16.54
C GLY A 248 -9.04 -36.43 -17.24
N VAL A 249 -9.89 -36.00 -18.17
CA VAL A 249 -9.75 -34.70 -18.85
C VAL A 249 -9.90 -33.55 -17.82
N ALA A 250 -10.90 -33.59 -16.96
CA ALA A 250 -11.11 -32.56 -15.92
C ALA A 250 -9.94 -32.54 -14.94
N ALA A 251 -9.45 -33.70 -14.49
CA ALA A 251 -8.30 -33.81 -13.60
C ALA A 251 -7.02 -33.25 -14.26
N ALA A 252 -6.79 -33.53 -15.54
CA ALA A 252 -5.66 -32.99 -16.29
C ALA A 252 -5.71 -31.46 -16.38
N VAL A 253 -6.89 -30.90 -16.63
CA VAL A 253 -7.10 -29.42 -16.65
C VAL A 253 -6.75 -28.81 -15.29
N VAL A 254 -7.28 -29.36 -14.19
CA VAL A 254 -7.00 -28.88 -12.84
C VAL A 254 -5.52 -29.04 -12.49
N ALA A 255 -4.93 -30.21 -12.76
CA ALA A 255 -3.51 -30.46 -12.50
C ALA A 255 -2.59 -29.50 -13.27
N LEU A 256 -2.95 -29.17 -14.51
CA LEU A 256 -2.19 -28.21 -15.34
C LEU A 256 -2.13 -26.82 -14.70
N THR A 257 -3.20 -26.39 -14.05
CA THR A 257 -3.27 -25.06 -13.41
C THR A 257 -2.63 -25.00 -12.03
N GLU A 258 -2.64 -26.11 -11.28
CA GLU A 258 -1.99 -26.21 -9.98
C GLU A 258 -0.46 -26.46 -10.10
N THR A 259 0.01 -26.82 -11.29
CA THR A 259 1.44 -27.06 -11.53
C THR A 259 2.21 -25.75 -11.39
N PRO A 260 3.27 -25.66 -10.54
CA PRO A 260 4.05 -24.46 -10.33
C PRO A 260 5.00 -24.20 -11.52
N TRP A 261 4.47 -23.78 -12.63
CA TRP A 261 5.19 -23.52 -13.90
C TRP A 261 6.42 -22.62 -13.72
N GLY A 262 6.37 -21.69 -12.75
CA GLY A 262 7.51 -20.85 -12.42
C GLY A 262 8.71 -21.65 -11.88
N ARG A 263 8.48 -22.72 -11.12
CA ARG A 263 9.54 -23.61 -10.61
C ARG A 263 10.07 -24.52 -11.72
N LEU A 264 9.19 -25.03 -12.58
CA LEU A 264 9.57 -25.88 -13.72
C LEU A 264 10.41 -25.09 -14.72
N ALA A 265 10.03 -23.85 -15.04
CA ALA A 265 10.80 -22.96 -15.90
C ALA A 265 12.17 -22.57 -15.30
N SER A 266 12.30 -22.51 -13.96
CA SER A 266 13.58 -22.27 -13.30
C SER A 266 14.51 -23.49 -13.35
N LEU A 267 13.97 -24.71 -13.23
CA LEU A 267 14.72 -25.95 -13.36
C LEU A 267 15.26 -26.15 -14.78
N ILE A 268 14.47 -25.83 -15.81
CA ILE A 268 14.90 -25.93 -17.21
C ILE A 268 15.99 -24.89 -17.55
N ARG A 269 15.96 -23.71 -16.89
CA ARG A 269 16.98 -22.66 -17.07
C ARG A 269 18.26 -22.94 -16.29
N SER A 270 18.21 -23.67 -15.16
CA SER A 270 19.39 -24.02 -14.37
C SER A 270 20.29 -25.08 -15.03
N THR A 271 19.81 -25.77 -16.06
CA THR A 271 20.60 -26.74 -16.84
C THR A 271 21.45 -26.13 -17.95
N ARG A 272 21.38 -24.80 -18.18
CA ARG A 272 22.37 -24.12 -19.02
C ARG A 272 23.59 -23.76 -18.16
N PRO A 273 24.80 -24.29 -18.47
CA PRO A 273 26.00 -23.96 -17.72
C PRO A 273 26.31 -22.46 -17.88
N GLY A 274 25.90 -21.68 -16.89
CA GLY A 274 26.32 -20.31 -16.74
C GLY A 274 27.80 -20.29 -16.38
N ARG A 275 28.59 -19.65 -17.21
CA ARG A 275 30.01 -19.36 -16.98
C ARG A 275 30.10 -18.65 -15.62
N ALA A 276 30.59 -19.35 -14.61
CA ALA A 276 30.81 -18.82 -13.27
C ALA A 276 31.82 -17.66 -13.38
N ALA A 277 31.35 -16.46 -13.11
CA ALA A 277 32.22 -15.35 -12.76
C ALA A 277 32.74 -15.59 -11.34
N ALA A 278 34.04 -15.58 -11.16
CA ALA A 278 34.72 -15.70 -9.89
C ALA A 278 34.24 -14.58 -8.93
N PRO A 279 34.14 -14.83 -7.61
CA PRO A 279 33.80 -13.79 -6.64
C PRO A 279 34.95 -12.77 -6.58
N GLY A 280 34.75 -11.62 -7.21
CA GLY A 280 35.61 -10.45 -7.06
C GLY A 280 35.37 -9.83 -5.69
N ALA A 281 36.45 -9.50 -4.99
CA ALA A 281 36.46 -8.74 -3.75
C ALA A 281 35.68 -7.40 -3.91
N PRO A 282 35.07 -6.86 -2.85
CA PRO A 282 34.34 -5.60 -2.92
C PRO A 282 35.30 -4.47 -3.32
N SER A 283 35.17 -3.98 -4.53
CA SER A 283 35.90 -2.80 -4.99
C SER A 283 35.27 -1.57 -4.34
N ALA A 284 36.08 -0.80 -3.64
CA ALA A 284 35.71 0.53 -3.19
C ALA A 284 35.24 1.38 -4.38
N PRO A 285 34.24 2.27 -4.23
CA PRO A 285 33.78 3.09 -5.34
C PRO A 285 34.90 3.99 -5.83
N SER A 286 35.32 3.83 -7.08
CA SER A 286 36.29 4.70 -7.75
C SER A 286 35.64 6.08 -7.94
N SER A 287 36.33 7.13 -7.53
CA SER A 287 35.89 8.54 -7.58
C SER A 287 35.63 9.05 -9.00
N GLU A 288 36.05 8.33 -10.04
CA GLU A 288 35.85 8.72 -11.44
C GLU A 288 34.45 8.49 -12.00
N ALA A 289 33.66 7.57 -11.43
CA ALA A 289 32.26 7.36 -11.82
C ALA A 289 31.33 8.50 -11.38
N SER A 290 31.74 9.28 -10.38
CA SER A 290 30.97 10.43 -9.87
C SER A 290 30.96 11.62 -10.84
N THR A 291 31.98 11.77 -11.69
CA THR A 291 32.13 12.94 -12.57
C THR A 291 31.37 12.81 -13.89
N ALA A 292 31.09 11.59 -14.35
CA ALA A 292 30.34 11.36 -15.60
C ALA A 292 28.83 11.64 -15.48
N LEU A 293 28.27 11.67 -14.26
CA LEU A 293 26.86 11.99 -13.98
C LEU A 293 26.62 13.47 -13.67
N ALA A 294 27.68 14.28 -13.54
CA ALA A 294 27.59 15.74 -13.32
C ALA A 294 27.25 16.55 -14.59
N GLY A 295 27.20 15.88 -15.76
CA GLY A 295 26.74 16.49 -17.00
C GLY A 295 25.21 16.55 -17.04
N ASP A 296 24.62 17.76 -17.01
CA ASP A 296 23.19 18.05 -17.10
C ASP A 296 22.33 17.46 -15.94
N ALA A 297 22.59 17.85 -14.73
CA ALA A 297 21.57 17.85 -13.68
C ALA A 297 20.47 18.80 -14.13
N GLY A 298 19.29 18.27 -14.46
CA GLY A 298 18.11 19.11 -14.72
C GLY A 298 17.91 20.03 -13.50
N GLU A 299 17.85 21.35 -13.73
CA GLU A 299 17.54 22.29 -12.66
C GLU A 299 16.22 21.84 -12.02
N GLY A 300 16.27 21.56 -10.70
CA GLY A 300 15.07 21.18 -9.97
C GLY A 300 14.01 22.27 -10.09
N ALA A 301 12.80 21.90 -10.39
CA ALA A 301 11.70 22.84 -10.51
C ALA A 301 11.20 23.28 -9.12
N ASP A 302 10.86 24.56 -8.94
CA ASP A 302 10.09 25.00 -7.79
C ASP A 302 8.71 24.32 -7.79
N VAL A 303 8.16 24.06 -6.61
CA VAL A 303 6.81 23.50 -6.48
C VAL A 303 6.01 24.40 -5.55
N ARG A 304 4.88 24.90 -6.04
CA ARG A 304 3.95 25.65 -5.21
C ARG A 304 2.58 25.00 -5.21
N VAL A 305 2.04 24.77 -4.04
CA VAL A 305 0.69 24.23 -3.83
C VAL A 305 -0.07 25.17 -2.92
N ALA A 306 -1.11 25.83 -3.46
CA ALA A 306 -2.01 26.67 -2.70
C ALA A 306 -3.45 26.24 -2.96
N GLY A 307 -4.09 25.54 -2.01
CA GLY A 307 -5.42 25.01 -2.27
C GLY A 307 -6.09 24.29 -1.12
N THR A 308 -7.28 23.76 -1.39
CA THR A 308 -8.13 23.11 -0.39
C THR A 308 -8.67 21.77 -0.88
N ILE A 309 -8.90 20.86 0.07
CA ILE A 309 -9.63 19.59 -0.14
C ILE A 309 -10.63 19.46 1.02
N ALA A 310 -11.89 19.80 0.74
CA ALA A 310 -12.94 19.94 1.74
C ALA A 310 -13.24 18.66 2.52
N GLU A 311 -13.32 17.51 1.83
CA GLU A 311 -13.58 16.21 2.46
C GLU A 311 -12.53 15.83 3.52
N ARG A 312 -11.31 16.41 3.42
CA ARG A 312 -10.17 16.13 4.32
C ARG A 312 -9.91 17.27 5.30
N GLY A 313 -10.65 18.37 5.26
CA GLY A 313 -10.38 19.56 6.04
C GLY A 313 -9.00 20.18 5.74
N TRP A 314 -8.45 19.90 4.55
CA TRP A 314 -7.09 20.25 4.17
C TRP A 314 -7.06 21.61 3.45
N LYS A 315 -6.23 22.53 3.95
CA LYS A 315 -6.00 23.85 3.37
C LYS A 315 -4.52 24.22 3.54
N VAL A 316 -3.77 24.21 2.47
CA VAL A 316 -2.32 24.40 2.48
C VAL A 316 -1.91 25.46 1.47
N ASP A 317 -0.96 26.29 1.85
CA ASP A 317 -0.10 27.09 0.98
C ASP A 317 1.34 26.69 1.34
N ALA A 318 2.02 26.00 0.43
CA ALA A 318 3.37 25.48 0.65
C ALA A 318 4.21 25.63 -0.61
N GLU A 319 5.49 25.94 -0.39
CA GLU A 319 6.48 26.12 -1.46
C GLU A 319 7.70 25.22 -1.21
N LEU A 320 8.10 24.48 -2.23
CA LEU A 320 9.36 23.72 -2.24
C LEU A 320 10.34 24.45 -3.15
N ARG A 321 11.47 24.82 -2.59
CA ARG A 321 12.52 25.55 -3.33
C ARG A 321 13.26 24.63 -4.29
N PRO A 322 13.64 25.13 -5.47
CA PRO A 322 14.30 24.32 -6.50
C PRO A 322 15.62 23.73 -6.00
N GLY A 323 15.85 22.46 -6.29
CA GLY A 323 17.08 21.76 -5.96
C GLY A 323 17.36 21.49 -4.49
N LEU A 324 16.43 21.84 -3.59
CA LEU A 324 16.55 21.63 -2.15
C LEU A 324 15.68 20.49 -1.65
N VAL A 325 16.06 19.95 -0.49
CA VAL A 325 15.26 18.97 0.26
C VAL A 325 14.41 19.74 1.28
N THR A 326 13.09 19.68 1.12
CA THR A 326 12.11 20.21 2.07
C THR A 326 11.49 19.04 2.85
N ALA A 327 11.70 19.00 4.16
CA ALA A 327 11.05 18.04 5.03
C ALA A 327 9.64 18.51 5.41
N VAL A 328 8.68 17.59 5.40
CA VAL A 328 7.32 17.81 5.92
C VAL A 328 7.09 16.90 7.11
N VAL A 329 6.88 17.52 8.27
CA VAL A 329 6.65 16.84 9.55
C VAL A 329 5.26 17.19 10.09
N GLY A 330 4.71 16.37 10.98
CA GLY A 330 3.38 16.58 11.56
C GLY A 330 2.84 15.29 12.15
N HIS A 331 1.81 15.38 12.99
CA HIS A 331 1.16 14.20 13.56
C HIS A 331 0.46 13.34 12.47
N ASN A 332 0.06 12.12 12.84
CA ASN A 332 -0.72 11.28 11.93
C ASN A 332 -2.06 11.95 11.61
N GLY A 333 -2.39 12.03 10.31
CA GLY A 333 -3.59 12.75 9.86
C GLY A 333 -3.38 14.26 9.62
N ALA A 334 -2.20 14.85 9.87
CA ALA A 334 -1.90 16.26 9.64
C ALA A 334 -1.96 16.69 8.15
N GLY A 335 -2.11 15.75 7.21
CA GLY A 335 -2.25 16.07 5.79
C GLY A 335 -0.95 15.97 4.97
N LYS A 336 0.14 15.44 5.54
CA LYS A 336 1.45 15.27 4.87
C LYS A 336 1.36 14.45 3.57
N SER A 337 0.77 13.26 3.66
CA SER A 337 0.59 12.38 2.49
C SER A 337 -0.41 12.98 1.48
N THR A 338 -1.34 13.84 1.92
CA THR A 338 -2.23 14.58 1.02
C THR A 338 -1.43 15.57 0.17
N LEU A 339 -0.50 16.33 0.77
CA LEU A 339 0.41 17.21 0.04
C LEU A 339 1.25 16.43 -0.99
N ALA A 340 1.83 15.30 -0.57
CA ALA A 340 2.59 14.40 -1.46
C ALA A 340 1.74 13.90 -2.63
N GLN A 341 0.49 13.48 -2.39
CA GLN A 341 -0.44 13.00 -3.41
C GLN A 341 -0.88 14.10 -4.39
N VAL A 342 -1.11 15.33 -3.90
CA VAL A 342 -1.42 16.49 -4.74
C VAL A 342 -0.25 16.80 -5.68
N ILE A 343 0.97 16.87 -5.18
CA ILE A 343 2.17 17.10 -6.00
C ILE A 343 2.39 15.96 -6.99
N ALA A 344 2.25 14.70 -6.56
CA ALA A 344 2.38 13.54 -7.42
C ALA A 344 1.30 13.44 -8.51
N GLY A 345 0.15 14.12 -8.35
CA GLY A 345 -0.97 14.08 -9.30
C GLY A 345 -1.83 12.82 -9.19
N THR A 346 -1.91 12.24 -8.01
CA THR A 346 -2.81 11.14 -7.66
C THR A 346 -4.07 11.63 -6.93
N LEU A 347 -4.05 12.87 -6.44
CA LEU A 347 -5.17 13.53 -5.79
C LEU A 347 -5.34 14.92 -6.41
N ARG A 348 -6.59 15.32 -6.66
CA ARG A 348 -6.94 16.64 -7.23
C ARG A 348 -7.35 17.61 -6.12
N LEU A 349 -7.03 18.89 -6.29
CA LEU A 349 -7.55 19.97 -5.47
C LEU A 349 -9.03 20.24 -5.75
N ASP A 350 -9.81 20.57 -4.72
CA ASP A 350 -11.17 21.07 -4.90
C ASP A 350 -11.15 22.54 -5.33
N GLN A 351 -10.25 23.34 -4.74
CA GLN A 351 -10.02 24.75 -5.07
C GLN A 351 -8.55 25.10 -4.93
N GLY A 352 -8.09 26.07 -5.70
CA GLY A 352 -6.71 26.56 -5.68
C GLY A 352 -5.91 26.07 -6.87
N SER A 353 -4.58 26.03 -6.72
CA SER A 353 -3.68 25.60 -7.80
C SER A 353 -2.43 24.88 -7.29
N ALA A 354 -1.88 23.99 -8.11
CA ALA A 354 -0.56 23.42 -7.94
C ALA A 354 0.28 23.69 -9.20
N ARG A 355 1.55 24.09 -9.00
CA ARG A 355 2.52 24.39 -10.07
C ARG A 355 3.81 23.62 -9.85
N ILE A 356 4.45 23.24 -10.94
CA ILE A 356 5.80 22.66 -10.98
C ILE A 356 6.59 23.47 -12.01
N GLY A 357 7.55 24.26 -11.58
CA GLY A 357 8.15 25.29 -12.38
C GLY A 357 7.09 26.27 -12.87
N GLU A 358 7.15 26.63 -14.12
CA GLU A 358 6.13 27.51 -14.73
C GLU A 358 4.83 26.79 -15.12
N ARG A 359 4.78 25.44 -15.02
CA ARG A 359 3.63 24.65 -15.45
C ARG A 359 2.57 24.56 -14.35
N VAL A 360 1.34 24.99 -14.63
CA VAL A 360 0.18 24.66 -13.80
C VAL A 360 -0.16 23.19 -14.01
N VAL A 361 -0.15 22.40 -12.94
CA VAL A 361 -0.40 20.95 -12.98
C VAL A 361 -1.75 20.57 -12.38
N ASP A 362 -2.36 21.46 -11.60
CA ASP A 362 -3.71 21.30 -11.05
C ASP A 362 -4.33 22.68 -10.78
N ASP A 363 -5.52 22.92 -11.31
CA ASP A 363 -6.36 24.06 -10.99
C ASP A 363 -7.84 23.74 -11.32
N ALA A 364 -8.72 24.76 -11.33
CA ALA A 364 -10.15 24.57 -11.62
C ALA A 364 -10.41 23.93 -12.99
N VAL A 365 -9.55 24.19 -13.98
CA VAL A 365 -9.69 23.76 -15.37
C VAL A 365 -8.74 22.63 -15.73
N THR A 366 -7.50 22.73 -15.25
CA THR A 366 -6.39 21.86 -15.64
C THR A 366 -6.15 20.76 -14.59
N PHE A 367 -5.99 19.52 -15.03
CA PHE A 367 -5.45 18.44 -14.20
C PHE A 367 -4.47 17.59 -15.01
N VAL A 368 -3.19 17.71 -14.68
CA VAL A 368 -2.13 16.91 -15.30
C VAL A 368 -1.99 15.62 -14.48
N PRO A 369 -2.24 14.44 -15.05
CA PRO A 369 -2.10 13.17 -14.34
C PRO A 369 -0.64 12.86 -14.01
N ALA A 370 -0.38 12.07 -12.96
CA ALA A 370 0.94 11.73 -12.42
C ALA A 370 1.98 11.38 -13.50
N ARG A 371 1.59 10.57 -14.49
CA ARG A 371 2.46 10.11 -15.58
C ARG A 371 3.08 11.23 -16.45
N ARG A 372 2.54 12.46 -16.40
CA ARG A 372 2.99 13.61 -17.21
C ARG A 372 3.60 14.72 -16.37
N ARG A 373 3.69 14.57 -15.03
CA ARG A 373 4.20 15.62 -14.14
C ARG A 373 5.71 15.69 -14.02
N GLY A 374 6.44 14.62 -14.41
CA GLY A 374 7.90 14.56 -14.18
C GLY A 374 8.28 14.28 -12.72
N VAL A 375 7.32 13.89 -11.90
CA VAL A 375 7.49 13.61 -10.47
C VAL A 375 7.77 12.13 -10.24
N ALA A 376 8.76 11.81 -9.40
CA ALA A 376 8.97 10.48 -8.87
C ALA A 376 8.51 10.40 -7.43
N MET A 377 7.94 9.27 -7.01
CA MET A 377 7.53 9.04 -5.64
C MET A 377 8.08 7.71 -5.12
N VAL A 378 8.68 7.74 -3.94
CA VAL A 378 9.01 6.57 -3.13
C VAL A 378 8.08 6.59 -1.94
N SER A 379 7.19 5.62 -1.85
CA SER A 379 6.21 5.51 -0.76
C SER A 379 6.77 4.65 0.38
N GLN A 380 6.16 4.74 1.56
CA GLN A 380 6.50 4.00 2.78
C GLN A 380 6.69 2.49 2.53
N ALA A 381 5.78 1.87 1.76
CA ALA A 381 6.03 0.55 1.20
C ALA A 381 6.80 0.71 -0.14
N PRO A 382 7.90 0.00 -0.39
CA PRO A 382 8.71 0.16 -1.61
C PRO A 382 7.96 -0.09 -2.92
N ARG A 383 6.81 -0.80 -2.88
CA ARG A 383 5.93 -1.09 -4.03
C ARG A 383 6.71 -1.50 -5.27
N ILE A 384 7.63 -2.45 -5.11
CA ILE A 384 8.42 -3.01 -6.20
C ILE A 384 7.60 -4.05 -6.98
N PHE A 385 7.84 -4.19 -8.27
CA PHE A 385 7.15 -5.16 -9.12
C PHE A 385 7.76 -6.55 -8.91
N THR A 386 7.15 -7.35 -8.04
CA THR A 386 7.67 -8.64 -7.54
C THR A 386 7.85 -9.70 -8.63
N HIS A 387 7.09 -9.64 -9.72
CA HIS A 387 7.18 -10.54 -10.87
C HIS A 387 8.37 -10.21 -11.80
N MET A 388 9.00 -9.04 -11.62
CA MET A 388 10.15 -8.59 -12.40
C MET A 388 11.47 -8.86 -11.65
N SER A 389 12.60 -8.85 -12.40
CA SER A 389 13.93 -8.78 -11.79
C SER A 389 14.20 -7.37 -11.25
N VAL A 390 15.18 -7.24 -10.35
CA VAL A 390 15.65 -5.94 -9.83
C VAL A 390 16.00 -4.98 -10.96
N LEU A 391 16.80 -5.44 -11.92
CA LEU A 391 17.16 -4.64 -13.09
C LEU A 391 15.95 -4.20 -13.92
N ALA A 392 14.97 -5.08 -14.12
CA ALA A 392 13.76 -4.75 -14.86
C ALA A 392 12.89 -3.71 -14.13
N ASN A 393 12.85 -3.75 -12.79
CA ASN A 393 12.18 -2.75 -11.97
C ASN A 393 12.79 -1.36 -12.17
N VAL A 394 14.11 -1.25 -12.10
CA VAL A 394 14.82 0.04 -12.26
C VAL A 394 14.77 0.54 -13.70
N ALA A 395 14.85 -0.35 -14.69
CA ALA A 395 14.75 0.01 -16.11
C ALA A 395 13.31 0.40 -16.55
N PHE A 396 12.28 0.04 -15.77
CA PHE A 396 10.88 0.22 -16.13
C PHE A 396 10.50 1.67 -16.50
N PRO A 397 10.85 2.70 -15.71
CA PRO A 397 10.48 4.09 -16.01
C PRO A 397 11.05 4.59 -17.35
N LEU A 398 12.28 4.22 -17.68
CA LEU A 398 12.91 4.58 -18.95
C LEU A 398 12.23 3.90 -20.13
N ARG A 399 11.91 2.62 -19.99
CA ARG A 399 11.25 1.85 -21.05
C ARG A 399 9.83 2.35 -21.33
N VAL A 400 9.14 2.81 -20.28
CA VAL A 400 7.81 3.40 -20.40
C VAL A 400 7.87 4.72 -21.18
N ARG A 401 8.94 5.48 -21.01
CA ARG A 401 9.20 6.74 -21.72
C ARG A 401 9.77 6.55 -23.15
N GLY A 402 9.90 5.31 -23.63
CA GLY A 402 10.34 5.01 -24.99
C GLY A 402 11.85 4.82 -25.17
N VAL A 403 12.63 4.85 -24.07
CA VAL A 403 14.08 4.59 -24.14
C VAL A 403 14.35 3.15 -24.58
N GLY A 404 15.32 2.96 -25.47
CA GLY A 404 15.72 1.68 -26.03
C GLY A 404 16.12 0.67 -24.93
N ARG A 405 15.92 -0.63 -25.20
CA ARG A 405 16.11 -1.70 -24.22
C ARG A 405 17.55 -1.77 -23.68
N ALA A 406 18.54 -1.60 -24.55
CA ALA A 406 19.95 -1.64 -24.18
C ALA A 406 20.32 -0.44 -23.29
N GLN A 407 19.98 0.76 -23.71
CA GLN A 407 20.24 2.01 -22.99
C GLN A 407 19.53 2.05 -21.63
N ALA A 408 18.26 1.63 -21.57
CA ALA A 408 17.52 1.55 -20.29
C ALA A 408 18.13 0.53 -19.33
N ARG A 409 18.70 -0.58 -19.85
CA ARG A 409 19.39 -1.58 -19.03
C ARG A 409 20.71 -1.05 -18.49
N GLU A 410 21.47 -0.35 -19.29
CA GLU A 410 22.75 0.25 -18.90
C GLU A 410 22.56 1.30 -17.82
N ALA A 411 21.64 2.26 -18.03
CA ALA A 411 21.30 3.27 -17.03
C ALA A 411 20.77 2.67 -15.73
N ALA A 412 19.98 1.59 -15.81
CA ALA A 412 19.50 0.89 -14.63
C ALA A 412 20.61 0.19 -13.85
N LEU A 413 21.60 -0.43 -14.53
CA LEU A 413 22.76 -1.03 -13.89
C LEU A 413 23.64 0.02 -13.21
N GLU A 414 23.81 1.18 -13.83
CA GLU A 414 24.53 2.30 -13.25
C GLU A 414 23.84 2.80 -11.96
N GLN A 415 22.53 2.95 -11.97
CA GLN A 415 21.78 3.31 -10.76
C GLN A 415 21.86 2.24 -9.67
N LEU A 416 21.83 0.95 -10.02
CA LEU A 416 22.00 -0.14 -9.06
C LEU A 416 23.38 -0.14 -8.41
N ARG A 417 24.45 0.15 -9.17
CA ARG A 417 25.80 0.36 -8.62
C ARG A 417 25.84 1.53 -7.66
N ALA A 418 25.22 2.65 -8.04
CA ALA A 418 25.18 3.87 -7.23
C ALA A 418 24.44 3.70 -5.88
N VAL A 419 23.56 2.71 -5.77
CA VAL A 419 22.88 2.35 -4.49
C VAL A 419 23.45 1.06 -3.87
N GLY A 420 24.53 0.49 -4.40
CA GLY A 420 25.29 -0.64 -3.86
C GLY A 420 24.52 -1.97 -3.84
N ILE A 421 23.75 -2.28 -4.91
CA ILE A 421 22.98 -3.53 -5.07
C ILE A 421 23.02 -4.09 -6.51
N ASP A 422 24.03 -3.81 -7.27
CA ASP A 422 24.18 -4.28 -8.65
C ASP A 422 24.39 -5.80 -8.75
N ASP A 423 24.95 -6.43 -7.72
CA ASP A 423 25.04 -7.89 -7.55
C ASP A 423 23.67 -8.57 -7.58
N LEU A 424 22.62 -7.85 -7.18
CA LEU A 424 21.23 -8.34 -7.14
C LEU A 424 20.46 -8.10 -8.44
N ALA A 425 21.07 -7.50 -9.47
CA ALA A 425 20.40 -7.06 -10.70
C ALA A 425 19.52 -8.14 -11.37
N HIS A 426 19.96 -9.40 -11.31
CA HIS A 426 19.27 -10.54 -11.92
C HIS A 426 18.34 -11.29 -10.97
N LYS A 427 18.36 -10.96 -9.68
CA LYS A 427 17.49 -11.57 -8.66
C LYS A 427 16.04 -11.14 -8.87
N ARG A 428 15.09 -11.99 -8.49
CA ARG A 428 13.67 -11.58 -8.46
C ARG A 428 13.43 -10.57 -7.34
N ALA A 429 12.62 -9.58 -7.62
CA ALA A 429 12.31 -8.56 -6.62
C ALA A 429 11.51 -9.13 -5.42
N SER A 430 10.81 -10.25 -5.60
CA SER A 430 10.15 -11.00 -4.51
C SER A 430 11.10 -11.55 -3.44
N ASP A 431 12.39 -11.67 -3.75
CA ASP A 431 13.38 -12.36 -2.90
C ASP A 431 14.29 -11.38 -2.15
N LEU A 432 13.93 -10.09 -2.13
CA LEU A 432 14.68 -9.01 -1.50
C LEU A 432 14.28 -8.83 -0.02
N SER A 433 15.25 -8.39 0.80
CA SER A 433 14.94 -7.84 2.12
C SER A 433 14.29 -6.46 2.01
N GLY A 434 13.67 -5.96 3.10
CA GLY A 434 13.05 -4.63 3.12
C GLY A 434 14.00 -3.51 2.71
N GLY A 435 15.22 -3.48 3.27
CA GLY A 435 16.24 -2.48 2.92
C GLY A 435 16.73 -2.59 1.47
N GLN A 436 16.86 -3.82 0.94
CA GLN A 436 17.18 -4.02 -0.48
C GLN A 436 16.04 -3.51 -1.38
N ALA A 437 14.79 -3.79 -1.01
CA ALA A 437 13.61 -3.32 -1.74
C ALA A 437 13.52 -1.78 -1.74
N ALA A 438 13.80 -1.13 -0.61
CA ALA A 438 13.85 0.33 -0.51
C ALA A 438 14.92 0.93 -1.43
N ARG A 439 16.13 0.37 -1.46
CA ARG A 439 17.21 0.82 -2.37
C ARG A 439 16.84 0.63 -3.84
N VAL A 440 16.15 -0.46 -4.20
CA VAL A 440 15.59 -0.65 -5.55
C VAL A 440 14.54 0.42 -5.89
N ALA A 441 13.67 0.76 -4.95
CA ALA A 441 12.65 1.80 -5.15
C ALA A 441 13.27 3.19 -5.36
N ILE A 442 14.33 3.52 -4.60
CA ILE A 442 15.10 4.76 -4.77
C ILE A 442 15.81 4.78 -6.13
N ALA A 443 16.52 3.71 -6.50
CA ALA A 443 17.17 3.61 -7.81
C ALA A 443 16.16 3.75 -8.96
N ARG A 444 14.97 3.12 -8.84
CA ARG A 444 13.88 3.22 -9.81
C ARG A 444 13.32 4.64 -9.92
N ALA A 445 13.22 5.36 -8.80
CA ALA A 445 12.75 6.74 -8.79
C ALA A 445 13.75 7.71 -9.42
N LEU A 446 15.05 7.47 -9.26
CA LEU A 446 16.11 8.37 -9.73
C LEU A 446 16.55 8.12 -11.17
N VAL A 447 16.32 6.92 -11.74
CA VAL A 447 16.86 6.51 -13.04
C VAL A 447 16.46 7.41 -14.22
N PHE A 448 15.29 8.05 -14.14
CA PHE A 448 14.80 8.95 -15.19
C PHE A 448 15.02 10.44 -14.88
N ARG A 449 15.79 10.78 -13.83
CA ARG A 449 16.11 12.14 -13.42
C ARG A 449 14.86 13.02 -13.26
N PRO A 450 14.04 12.77 -12.23
CA PRO A 450 12.80 13.51 -12.03
C PRO A 450 13.07 14.99 -11.68
N GLU A 451 12.17 15.90 -12.09
CA GLU A 451 12.20 17.31 -11.69
C GLU A 451 11.91 17.45 -10.18
N VAL A 452 11.02 16.58 -9.66
CA VAL A 452 10.62 16.53 -8.25
C VAL A 452 10.64 15.08 -7.76
N LEU A 453 11.29 14.87 -6.61
CA LEU A 453 11.31 13.60 -5.90
C LEU A 453 10.49 13.69 -4.63
N ILE A 454 9.58 12.75 -4.40
CA ILE A 454 8.80 12.62 -3.18
C ILE A 454 9.27 11.36 -2.45
N LEU A 455 9.69 11.52 -1.20
CA LEU A 455 10.07 10.45 -0.29
C LEU A 455 9.07 10.43 0.87
N ASP A 456 8.17 9.45 0.89
CA ASP A 456 7.12 9.32 1.91
C ASP A 456 7.52 8.23 2.90
N GLU A 457 8.12 8.63 4.02
CA GLU A 457 8.65 7.77 5.09
C GLU A 457 9.56 6.64 4.57
N PRO A 458 10.64 6.94 3.84
CA PRO A 458 11.41 5.93 3.09
C PRO A 458 12.13 4.91 3.98
N THR A 459 12.26 5.17 5.28
CA THR A 459 12.99 4.34 6.26
C THR A 459 12.09 3.70 7.32
N ALA A 460 10.81 4.07 7.43
CA ALA A 460 9.92 3.71 8.54
C ALA A 460 9.70 2.19 8.77
N ALA A 461 9.85 1.37 7.72
CA ALA A 461 9.64 -0.08 7.78
C ALA A 461 10.96 -0.88 7.83
N LEU A 462 12.08 -0.22 8.10
CA LEU A 462 13.41 -0.81 8.04
C LEU A 462 13.99 -1.02 9.46
N ASP A 463 14.87 -2.01 9.60
CA ASP A 463 15.70 -2.15 10.79
C ASP A 463 16.78 -1.05 10.83
N VAL A 464 17.45 -0.91 11.97
CA VAL A 464 18.45 0.16 12.23
C VAL A 464 19.59 0.14 11.20
N GLU A 465 20.06 -1.05 10.82
CA GLU A 465 21.16 -1.20 9.88
C GLU A 465 20.73 -0.80 8.45
N ALA A 466 19.57 -1.27 8.02
CA ALA A 466 19.00 -0.90 6.73
C ALA A 466 18.65 0.60 6.65
N THR A 467 18.14 1.19 7.73
CA THR A 467 17.88 2.65 7.84
C THR A 467 19.16 3.43 7.62
N THR A 468 20.27 3.09 8.30
CA THR A 468 21.55 3.76 8.13
C THR A 468 22.06 3.67 6.70
N GLN A 469 21.96 2.49 6.08
CA GLN A 469 22.36 2.29 4.68
C GLN A 469 21.52 3.11 3.70
N VAL A 470 20.20 3.13 3.85
CA VAL A 470 19.29 3.90 2.99
C VAL A 470 19.51 5.40 3.15
N SER A 471 19.64 5.89 4.40
CA SER A 471 19.90 7.31 4.68
C SER A 471 21.25 7.78 4.11
N SER A 472 22.29 6.94 4.15
CA SER A 472 23.58 7.25 3.54
C SER A 472 23.48 7.36 2.00
N VAL A 473 22.75 6.44 1.36
CA VAL A 473 22.48 6.49 -0.08
C VAL A 473 21.69 7.73 -0.45
N LEU A 474 20.62 8.06 0.30
CA LEU A 474 19.82 9.26 0.06
C LEU A 474 20.67 10.52 0.17
N ARG A 475 21.48 10.64 1.25
CA ARG A 475 22.39 11.78 1.42
C ARG A 475 23.33 11.93 0.23
N GLN A 476 24.03 10.85 -0.17
CA GLN A 476 24.96 10.86 -1.29
C GLN A 476 24.28 11.24 -2.61
N ARG A 477 23.02 10.79 -2.81
CA ARG A 477 22.31 10.99 -4.08
C ARG A 477 21.56 12.30 -4.17
N LEU A 478 21.16 12.91 -3.06
CA LEU A 478 20.41 14.19 -3.03
C LEU A 478 21.36 15.39 -2.90
N THR A 479 22.51 15.24 -2.21
CA THR A 479 23.48 16.31 -2.08
C THR A 479 24.09 16.65 -3.44
N GLY A 480 23.87 17.86 -3.94
CA GLY A 480 24.41 18.35 -5.22
C GLY A 480 23.71 17.80 -6.47
N ALA A 481 22.65 17.00 -6.34
CA ALA A 481 21.90 16.48 -7.50
C ALA A 481 20.97 17.51 -8.15
N GLY A 482 20.69 18.64 -7.49
CA GLY A 482 19.80 19.68 -7.99
C GLY A 482 18.32 19.25 -8.10
N ILE A 483 17.92 18.12 -7.51
CA ILE A 483 16.54 17.60 -7.55
C ILE A 483 15.72 18.22 -6.43
N THR A 484 14.61 18.88 -6.74
CA THR A 484 13.66 19.34 -5.73
C THR A 484 13.05 18.15 -5.02
N THR A 485 13.24 18.05 -3.70
CA THR A 485 12.81 16.86 -2.96
C THR A 485 11.86 17.23 -1.82
N LEU A 486 10.70 16.54 -1.78
CA LEU A 486 9.79 16.52 -0.64
C LEU A 486 10.10 15.27 0.20
N LEU A 487 10.53 15.46 1.44
CA LEU A 487 10.78 14.39 2.41
C LEU A 487 9.68 14.40 3.47
N VAL A 488 8.79 13.43 3.49
CA VAL A 488 7.88 13.21 4.61
C VAL A 488 8.57 12.27 5.60
N SER A 489 8.83 12.75 6.80
CA SER A 489 9.49 11.96 7.85
C SER A 489 8.98 12.34 9.24
N HIS A 490 9.06 11.40 10.17
CA HIS A 490 8.86 11.63 11.61
C HIS A 490 10.18 11.47 12.41
N ASP A 491 11.27 11.14 11.71
CA ASP A 491 12.61 10.99 12.30
C ASP A 491 13.38 12.31 12.18
N ILE A 492 13.67 12.93 13.32
CA ILE A 492 14.43 14.18 13.42
C ILE A 492 15.85 14.02 12.87
N ALA A 493 16.50 12.89 13.12
CA ALA A 493 17.85 12.66 12.66
C ALA A 493 17.91 12.64 11.13
N GLU A 494 16.91 12.03 10.48
CA GLU A 494 16.76 12.02 9.04
C GLU A 494 16.52 13.45 8.50
N VAL A 495 15.61 14.21 9.14
CA VAL A 495 15.31 15.60 8.76
C VAL A 495 16.54 16.48 8.87
N LEU A 496 17.26 16.46 9.99
CA LEU A 496 18.48 17.26 10.21
C LEU A 496 19.62 16.87 9.27
N ALA A 497 19.67 15.59 8.89
CA ALA A 497 20.72 15.07 8.01
C ALA A 497 20.52 15.40 6.53
N LEU A 498 19.27 15.55 6.08
CA LEU A 498 18.91 15.64 4.66
C LEU A 498 18.27 16.96 4.26
N ALA A 499 17.44 17.57 5.13
CA ALA A 499 16.60 18.69 4.76
C ALA A 499 17.28 20.04 4.99
N SER A 500 17.12 20.96 4.02
CA SER A 500 17.52 22.36 4.13
C SER A 500 16.37 23.26 4.58
N HIS A 501 15.14 22.78 4.44
CA HIS A 501 13.92 23.47 4.84
C HIS A 501 12.95 22.49 5.48
N MET A 502 12.15 22.94 6.44
CA MET A 502 11.17 22.13 7.14
C MET A 502 9.82 22.83 7.17
N ILE A 503 8.77 22.10 6.87
CA ILE A 503 7.37 22.53 6.98
C ILE A 503 6.71 21.66 8.05
N VAL A 504 6.14 22.26 9.06
CA VAL A 504 5.36 21.62 10.12
C VAL A 504 3.89 21.72 9.77
N MET A 505 3.23 20.57 9.64
CA MET A 505 1.80 20.49 9.36
C MET A 505 0.99 20.08 10.59
N GLY A 506 -0.13 20.75 10.80
CA GLY A 506 -1.14 20.43 11.81
C GLY A 506 -2.55 20.62 11.27
N ASP A 507 -3.45 19.66 11.51
CA ASP A 507 -4.87 19.69 11.14
C ASP A 507 -5.13 20.18 9.69
N GLY A 508 -4.33 19.67 8.74
CA GLY A 508 -4.47 19.97 7.32
C GLY A 508 -3.95 21.37 6.90
N ARG A 509 -3.15 22.02 7.74
CA ARG A 509 -2.57 23.36 7.47
C ARG A 509 -1.07 23.37 7.73
N VAL A 510 -0.35 24.29 7.13
CA VAL A 510 1.01 24.65 7.53
C VAL A 510 0.92 25.49 8.79
N VAL A 511 1.57 25.07 9.88
CA VAL A 511 1.58 25.77 11.17
C VAL A 511 2.89 26.48 11.46
N GLU A 512 3.97 25.99 10.87
CA GLU A 512 5.32 26.55 11.04
C GLU A 512 6.21 26.12 9.90
N GLU A 513 7.16 26.95 9.49
CA GLU A 513 8.16 26.61 8.48
C GLU A 513 9.49 27.34 8.72
N GLY A 514 10.58 26.76 8.27
CA GLY A 514 11.91 27.36 8.39
C GLY A 514 13.05 26.38 8.21
N GLU A 515 14.24 26.79 8.56
CA GLU A 515 15.41 25.90 8.65
C GLU A 515 15.20 24.88 9.80
N PRO A 516 15.46 23.57 9.60
CA PRO A 516 15.20 22.55 10.62
C PRO A 516 15.83 22.83 11.97
N ALA A 517 17.10 23.23 11.99
CA ALA A 517 17.80 23.55 13.22
C ALA A 517 17.15 24.72 13.99
N ARG A 518 16.67 25.75 13.26
CA ARG A 518 15.99 26.92 13.85
C ARG A 518 14.62 26.55 14.41
N VAL A 519 13.81 25.81 13.64
CA VAL A 519 12.46 25.39 14.07
C VAL A 519 12.53 24.48 15.31
N LEU A 520 13.53 23.60 15.38
CA LEU A 520 13.71 22.72 16.54
C LEU A 520 14.31 23.42 17.76
N ALA A 521 15.17 24.45 17.55
CA ALA A 521 15.74 25.23 18.65
C ALA A 521 14.73 26.22 19.24
N SER A 522 13.80 26.74 18.43
CA SER A 522 12.82 27.73 18.84
C SER A 522 11.45 27.46 18.25
N PRO A 523 10.81 26.34 18.63
CA PRO A 523 9.53 25.94 18.05
C PRO A 523 8.42 26.93 18.38
N SER A 524 7.58 27.26 17.42
CA SER A 524 6.38 28.10 17.56
C SER A 524 5.09 27.26 17.60
N SER A 525 5.19 25.96 17.39
CA SER A 525 4.06 25.03 17.44
C SER A 525 4.28 23.93 18.50
N VAL A 526 3.18 23.48 19.10
CA VAL A 526 3.19 22.38 20.10
C VAL A 526 3.79 21.09 19.49
N PHE A 527 3.53 20.86 18.20
CA PHE A 527 4.07 19.68 17.54
C PHE A 527 5.59 19.78 17.35
N ALA A 528 6.11 20.92 16.90
CA ALA A 528 7.56 21.13 16.76
C ALA A 528 8.27 21.06 18.11
N ALA A 529 7.66 21.60 19.17
CA ALA A 529 8.20 21.50 20.54
C ALA A 529 8.28 20.02 21.00
N ARG A 530 7.24 19.23 20.73
CA ARG A 530 7.25 17.79 21.03
C ARG A 530 8.29 17.03 20.22
N LEU A 531 8.41 17.38 18.94
CA LEU A 531 9.41 16.82 18.04
C LEU A 531 10.83 17.12 18.53
N ALA A 532 11.06 18.34 19.03
CA ALA A 532 12.33 18.75 19.63
C ALA A 532 12.61 18.10 21.00
N GLY A 533 11.71 17.28 21.53
CA GLY A 533 11.87 16.62 22.82
C GLY A 533 11.69 17.56 24.03
N LEU A 534 11.03 18.71 23.84
CA LEU A 534 10.76 19.66 24.93
C LEU A 534 9.61 19.17 25.80
N ASN A 535 9.65 19.52 27.08
CA ASN A 535 8.49 19.44 27.96
C ASN A 535 7.40 20.39 27.49
N ILE A 536 6.14 19.97 27.56
CA ILE A 536 4.97 20.77 27.18
C ILE A 536 3.94 20.71 28.30
N VAL A 537 3.62 21.86 28.86
CA VAL A 537 2.53 22.01 29.83
C VAL A 537 1.50 22.99 29.28
N ALA A 538 0.30 22.50 29.02
CA ALA A 538 -0.75 23.29 28.37
C ALA A 538 -1.94 23.47 29.29
N GLY A 539 -2.44 24.71 29.40
CA GLY A 539 -3.60 25.02 30.24
C GLY A 539 -4.20 26.40 29.96
N PRO A 540 -5.15 26.81 30.78
CA PRO A 540 -5.68 28.16 30.74
C PRO A 540 -4.57 29.20 31.03
N ILE A 541 -4.64 30.35 30.40
CA ILE A 541 -3.65 31.40 30.57
C ILE A 541 -3.84 32.08 31.97
N VAL A 542 -2.74 32.12 32.72
CA VAL A 542 -2.59 32.95 33.93
C VAL A 542 -1.55 34.02 33.62
N THR A 543 -1.76 35.26 34.08
CA THR A 543 -0.88 36.38 33.75
C THR A 543 -0.31 37.04 35.00
N ARG A 544 0.98 37.45 34.92
CA ARG A 544 1.67 38.36 35.85
C ARG A 544 2.40 39.43 35.02
N PRO A 545 2.75 40.59 35.58
CA PRO A 545 3.49 41.58 34.84
C PRO A 545 4.74 41.04 34.17
N GLY A 546 4.78 41.06 32.82
CA GLY A 546 5.89 40.55 32.02
C GLY A 546 5.99 39.00 31.94
N MET A 547 5.01 38.23 32.42
CA MET A 547 5.03 36.78 32.38
C MET A 547 3.66 36.17 32.07
N VAL A 548 3.68 35.02 31.40
CA VAL A 548 2.50 34.21 31.13
C VAL A 548 2.69 32.85 31.81
N GLY A 549 1.66 32.31 32.44
CA GLY A 549 1.72 31.05 33.16
C GLY A 549 0.56 30.10 32.88
N VAL A 550 0.69 28.91 33.42
CA VAL A 550 -0.34 27.86 33.46
C VAL A 550 -0.42 27.32 34.86
N SER A 551 -1.64 27.12 35.39
CA SER A 551 -1.88 26.41 36.65
C SER A 551 -1.74 24.89 36.45
N VAL A 552 -1.06 24.22 37.37
CA VAL A 552 -0.90 22.77 37.44
C VAL A 552 -1.24 22.32 38.86
N GLY A 553 -2.49 22.00 39.10
CA GLY A 553 -3.04 21.82 40.43
C GLY A 553 -2.99 23.14 41.23
N GLU A 554 -2.38 23.10 42.44
CA GLU A 554 -2.17 24.30 43.27
C GLU A 554 -0.92 25.11 42.92
N ALA A 555 -0.07 24.60 42.04
CA ALA A 555 1.17 25.24 41.61
C ALA A 555 1.02 25.96 40.26
N GLU A 556 1.89 26.95 40.00
CA GLU A 556 1.89 27.73 38.77
C GLU A 556 3.25 27.58 38.06
N LEU A 557 3.21 27.35 36.77
CA LEU A 557 4.36 27.33 35.88
C LEU A 557 4.39 28.65 35.07
N TRP A 558 5.51 29.37 35.11
CA TRP A 558 5.66 30.67 34.52
C TRP A 558 6.68 30.68 33.39
N ALA A 559 6.38 31.42 32.31
CA ALA A 559 7.25 31.74 31.20
C ALA A 559 7.57 33.23 31.17
N ALA A 560 8.84 33.59 31.01
CA ALA A 560 9.32 34.93 30.77
C ALA A 560 9.65 35.18 29.30
N ASP A 561 9.83 34.13 28.49
CA ASP A 561 10.02 34.23 27.05
C ASP A 561 8.65 34.23 26.33
N LEU A 562 8.22 35.40 25.90
CA LEU A 562 6.97 35.67 25.20
C LEU A 562 7.18 35.84 23.69
N SER A 563 8.32 35.45 23.13
CA SER A 563 8.61 35.61 21.69
C SER A 563 7.66 34.83 20.75
N GLY A 564 6.86 33.89 21.29
CA GLY A 564 5.76 33.19 20.61
C GLY A 564 4.40 33.90 20.64
N PHE A 565 4.33 35.10 21.25
CA PHE A 565 3.13 35.94 21.30
C PHE A 565 3.31 37.17 20.43
N ASP A 566 2.31 37.54 19.61
CA ASP A 566 2.32 38.79 18.84
C ASP A 566 2.27 40.00 19.78
N SER A 567 2.93 41.10 19.36
CA SER A 567 3.01 42.35 20.14
C SER A 567 1.63 42.98 20.47
N ALA A 568 0.60 42.71 19.69
CA ALA A 568 -0.78 43.10 19.95
C ALA A 568 -1.43 42.28 21.09
N ASP A 569 -0.98 41.05 21.30
CA ASP A 569 -1.45 40.18 22.39
C ASP A 569 -0.69 40.41 23.69
N ALA A 570 0.59 40.81 23.61
CA ALA A 570 1.38 41.19 24.77
C ALA A 570 0.81 42.47 25.44
N GLY A 571 0.31 43.42 24.66
CA GLY A 571 -0.36 44.64 25.20
C GLY A 571 -1.72 44.34 25.85
N ARG A 572 -2.39 43.27 25.49
CA ARG A 572 -3.61 42.78 26.20
C ARG A 572 -3.31 42.09 27.52
N VAL A 573 -2.11 41.52 27.65
CA VAL A 573 -1.65 40.87 28.89
C VAL A 573 -1.43 41.94 29.98
N ASP A 574 -0.92 43.14 29.60
CA ASP A 574 -0.70 44.24 30.52
C ASP A 574 -2.00 44.97 30.94
N THR A 575 -3.04 45.00 30.08
CA THR A 575 -4.31 45.71 30.38
C THR A 575 -5.24 44.89 31.27
N VAL A 576 -5.15 43.53 31.29
CA VAL A 576 -5.94 42.68 32.18
C VAL A 576 -5.45 42.77 33.64
N ALA A 577 -4.20 43.14 33.87
CA ALA A 577 -3.63 43.29 35.22
C ALA A 577 -4.07 44.58 35.93
N GLY A 578 -4.64 45.56 35.19
CA GLY A 578 -5.07 46.86 35.76
C GLY A 578 -6.51 46.89 36.30
N ASP A 579 -7.40 46.06 35.82
CA ASP A 579 -8.85 46.16 36.14
C ASP A 579 -9.40 44.99 37.00
N ALA A 580 -8.54 44.06 37.45
CA ALA A 580 -9.00 42.86 38.18
C ALA A 580 -9.16 43.03 39.70
N ALA A 581 -9.08 44.28 40.23
CA ALA A 581 -9.22 44.51 41.68
C ALA A 581 -10.66 44.71 42.18
N ASP A 582 -11.66 44.89 41.30
CA ASP A 582 -13.03 45.25 41.73
C ASP A 582 -14.19 44.31 41.26
N ASP A 583 -13.91 43.19 40.57
CA ASP A 583 -15.00 42.33 40.06
C ASP A 583 -14.89 40.86 40.49
N VAL A 584 -14.94 40.60 41.79
CA VAL A 584 -15.06 39.24 42.38
C VAL A 584 -16.57 38.84 42.60
N ALA A 585 -17.52 39.47 41.95
CA ALA A 585 -18.94 39.22 42.19
C ALA A 585 -19.84 39.00 40.97
N SER A 586 -19.34 38.59 39.82
CA SER A 586 -20.24 38.15 38.74
C SER A 586 -19.62 37.02 37.93
N GLY A 587 -20.23 35.83 37.98
CA GLY A 587 -19.88 34.64 37.23
C GLY A 587 -19.98 34.81 35.71
N GLY A 588 -19.07 35.56 35.11
CA GLY A 588 -18.92 35.68 33.67
C GLY A 588 -17.88 34.68 33.15
N SER A 589 -18.26 33.80 32.24
CA SER A 589 -17.42 32.87 31.54
C SER A 589 -16.30 33.61 30.79
N ASN A 590 -15.13 33.69 31.43
CA ASN A 590 -13.92 34.23 30.81
C ASN A 590 -13.51 33.28 29.65
N GLN A 591 -13.65 33.70 28.41
CA GLN A 591 -13.11 33.00 27.22
C GLN A 591 -11.57 33.16 27.21
N GLY A 592 -10.91 32.60 28.21
CA GLY A 592 -9.47 32.57 28.37
C GLY A 592 -8.84 31.68 27.29
N GLY A 593 -7.98 32.28 26.45
CA GLY A 593 -7.15 31.52 25.51
C GLY A 593 -6.35 30.43 26.23
N ARG A 594 -5.96 29.39 25.52
CA ARG A 594 -5.06 28.35 26.04
C ARG A 594 -3.63 28.62 25.59
N VAL A 595 -2.67 28.34 26.46
CA VAL A 595 -1.22 28.47 26.20
C VAL A 595 -0.53 27.14 26.46
N ALA A 596 0.50 26.83 25.70
CA ALA A 596 1.45 25.77 25.99
C ALA A 596 2.77 26.41 26.43
N LEU A 597 3.29 25.99 27.56
CA LEU A 597 4.60 26.36 28.07
C LEU A 597 5.58 25.23 27.71
N THR A 598 6.69 25.60 27.07
CA THR A 598 7.69 24.63 26.59
C THR A 598 9.05 24.94 27.20
N PHE A 599 9.78 23.90 27.57
CA PHE A 599 11.12 24.01 28.16
C PHE A 599 11.89 22.70 28.00
N PRO A 600 13.23 22.75 27.86
CA PRO A 600 14.03 21.55 27.70
C PRO A 600 14.08 20.70 28.99
N PRO A 601 14.24 19.38 28.87
CA PRO A 601 14.36 18.49 30.03
C PRO A 601 15.51 18.87 30.99
N GLU A 602 16.57 19.46 30.48
CA GLU A 602 17.74 19.93 31.24
C GLU A 602 17.43 21.16 32.10
N ALA A 603 16.33 21.86 31.79
CA ALA A 603 15.90 23.03 32.58
C ALA A 603 15.17 22.62 33.88
N VAL A 604 14.74 21.36 33.98
CA VAL A 604 14.02 20.84 35.15
C VAL A 604 15.00 20.36 36.20
N ALA A 605 15.12 21.07 37.31
CA ALA A 605 15.89 20.64 38.45
C ALA A 605 15.01 19.84 39.43
N LEU A 606 15.55 18.74 39.98
CA LEU A 606 14.87 17.86 40.93
C LEU A 606 15.41 18.05 42.32
N ALA A 607 14.54 18.04 43.35
CA ALA A 607 14.90 18.14 44.75
C ALA A 607 13.95 17.31 45.63
N ARG A 608 14.45 16.86 46.82
CA ARG A 608 13.62 16.15 47.82
C ARG A 608 12.71 17.11 48.60
N GLU A 609 13.18 18.35 48.81
CA GLU A 609 12.48 19.37 49.55
C GLU A 609 12.14 20.57 48.67
N GLU A 610 11.13 21.32 49.05
CA GLU A 610 10.70 22.52 48.36
C GLU A 610 11.80 23.58 48.36
N SER A 611 12.22 24.08 47.23
CA SER A 611 13.28 25.07 47.12
C SER A 611 12.68 26.49 47.01
N HIS A 612 12.95 27.34 48.00
CA HIS A 612 12.45 28.73 48.04
C HIS A 612 13.39 29.77 47.38
N ALA A 613 14.44 29.35 46.69
CA ALA A 613 15.46 30.22 46.13
C ALA A 613 15.11 30.68 44.70
N SER A 614 14.84 32.04 44.53
CA SER A 614 14.68 32.76 43.27
C SER A 614 13.37 32.47 42.47
N PRO A 615 12.91 33.29 41.52
CA PRO A 615 11.64 33.07 40.82
C PRO A 615 11.69 31.82 39.96
N ARG A 616 11.37 30.69 40.56
CA ARG A 616 11.23 29.36 39.96
C ARG A 616 9.80 28.95 40.11
N SER A 617 9.28 28.33 39.06
CA SER A 617 8.09 27.52 39.23
C SER A 617 8.50 26.24 39.93
N VAL A 618 7.91 25.95 41.09
CA VAL A 618 8.17 24.79 41.90
C VAL A 618 6.91 23.91 41.89
N LEU A 619 7.03 22.70 41.41
CA LEU A 619 5.93 21.82 41.12
C LEU A 619 6.10 20.51 41.94
N PRO A 620 5.15 20.14 42.82
CA PRO A 620 5.18 18.86 43.48
C PRO A 620 4.88 17.74 42.47
N GLY A 621 5.60 16.62 42.56
CA GLY A 621 5.39 15.50 41.65
C GLY A 621 5.87 14.16 42.22
N VAL A 622 5.62 13.12 41.48
CA VAL A 622 5.99 11.75 41.80
C VAL A 622 6.80 11.16 40.64
N VAL A 623 7.86 10.41 40.95
CA VAL A 623 8.64 9.73 39.92
C VAL A 623 7.81 8.66 39.23
N ALA A 624 7.44 8.89 37.98
CA ALA A 624 6.62 7.99 37.18
C ALA A 624 7.47 6.98 36.35
N GLY A 625 8.74 7.28 36.12
CA GLY A 625 9.63 6.39 35.36
C GLY A 625 11.04 6.94 35.28
N ILE A 626 11.98 6.06 35.06
CA ILE A 626 13.40 6.34 34.97
C ILE A 626 13.96 5.61 33.77
N ASP A 627 14.69 6.33 32.91
CA ASP A 627 15.40 5.78 31.76
C ASP A 627 16.85 6.21 31.81
N VAL A 628 17.79 5.25 31.63
CA VAL A 628 19.21 5.48 31.75
C VAL A 628 19.89 5.36 30.41
N ASP A 629 20.53 6.44 29.97
CA ASP A 629 21.28 6.50 28.72
C ASP A 629 22.73 6.94 29.00
N GLY A 630 23.62 5.97 29.14
CA GLY A 630 25.01 6.19 29.48
C GLY A 630 25.20 6.90 30.83
N SER A 631 25.73 8.13 30.81
CA SER A 631 25.96 8.97 32.00
C SER A 631 24.78 9.86 32.36
N LEU A 632 23.69 9.84 31.58
CA LEU A 632 22.51 10.66 31.79
C LEU A 632 21.31 9.80 32.21
N VAL A 633 20.48 10.36 33.06
CA VAL A 633 19.24 9.76 33.55
C VAL A 633 18.08 10.68 33.20
N SER A 634 17.13 10.17 32.45
CA SER A 634 15.86 10.84 32.13
C SER A 634 14.80 10.39 33.13
N VAL A 635 14.36 11.31 33.97
CA VAL A 635 13.36 11.07 35.02
C VAL A 635 12.03 11.67 34.60
N ARG A 636 11.01 10.83 34.44
CA ARG A 636 9.65 11.28 34.20
C ARG A 636 8.94 11.52 35.52
N VAL A 637 8.50 12.76 35.71
CA VAL A 637 7.79 13.20 36.92
C VAL A 637 6.33 13.43 36.56
N ALA A 638 5.43 12.71 37.22
CA ALA A 638 4.00 12.96 37.14
C ALA A 638 3.66 14.11 38.09
N LEU A 639 3.03 15.14 37.56
CA LEU A 639 2.48 16.29 38.27
C LEU A 639 0.99 16.12 38.48
N ALA A 640 0.32 17.13 39.08
CA ALA A 640 -1.12 17.15 39.22
C ALA A 640 -1.84 17.15 37.85
N GLU A 641 -3.12 16.78 37.84
CA GLU A 641 -4.03 16.82 36.67
C GLU A 641 -3.57 16.00 35.45
N GLY A 642 -2.76 14.94 35.65
CA GLY A 642 -2.29 14.09 34.56
C GLY A 642 -1.17 14.71 33.70
N VAL A 643 -0.63 15.83 34.11
CA VAL A 643 0.53 16.47 33.48
C VAL A 643 1.80 15.71 33.87
N SER A 644 2.72 15.52 32.95
CA SER A 644 4.04 14.95 33.26
C SER A 644 5.13 15.77 32.58
N VAL A 645 6.26 15.89 33.29
CA VAL A 645 7.47 16.53 32.76
C VAL A 645 8.66 15.57 32.86
N THR A 646 9.61 15.71 31.95
CA THR A 646 10.85 14.94 31.96
C THR A 646 11.98 15.84 32.45
N SER A 647 12.79 15.37 33.39
CA SER A 647 14.06 15.97 33.79
C SER A 647 15.20 15.12 33.27
N ARG A 648 16.27 15.73 32.79
CA ARG A 648 17.50 15.04 32.41
C ARG A 648 18.64 15.48 33.34
N VAL A 649 19.14 14.54 34.09
CA VAL A 649 20.20 14.74 35.12
C VAL A 649 21.34 13.78 34.89
N THR A 650 22.49 14.03 35.52
CA THR A 650 23.61 13.06 35.52
C THR A 650 23.32 11.89 36.43
N ALA A 651 23.89 10.72 36.12
CA ALA A 651 23.73 9.52 36.95
C ALA A 651 24.21 9.74 38.40
N SER A 652 25.28 10.55 38.61
CA SER A 652 25.72 10.92 39.94
C SER A 652 24.72 11.76 40.71
N ALA A 653 24.14 12.79 40.04
CA ALA A 653 23.14 13.64 40.67
C ALA A 653 21.87 12.88 41.02
N TRP A 654 21.46 11.93 40.15
CA TRP A 654 20.33 11.05 40.46
C TRP A 654 20.62 10.10 41.64
N ALA A 655 21.84 9.52 41.71
CA ALA A 655 22.25 8.67 42.82
C ALA A 655 22.30 9.41 44.15
N GLU A 656 22.74 10.68 44.18
CA GLU A 656 22.73 11.56 45.36
C GLU A 656 21.31 11.84 45.86
N LEU A 657 20.33 11.96 44.94
CA LEU A 657 18.92 12.12 45.31
C LEU A 657 18.38 10.84 45.99
N GLY A 658 18.87 9.66 45.64
CA GLY A 658 18.45 8.39 46.22
C GLY A 658 16.95 8.12 46.15
N LEU A 659 16.31 8.50 45.05
CA LEU A 659 14.86 8.36 44.78
C LEU A 659 14.62 7.21 43.80
N GLY A 660 13.48 6.54 43.99
CA GLY A 660 13.00 5.49 43.10
C GLY A 660 11.63 5.83 42.46
N VAL A 661 11.16 4.94 41.58
CA VAL A 661 9.81 5.09 40.98
C VAL A 661 8.77 5.00 42.13
N GLY A 662 7.87 5.97 42.16
CA GLY A 662 6.83 6.13 43.17
C GLY A 662 7.17 7.11 44.28
N ASP A 663 8.42 7.56 44.39
CA ASP A 663 8.82 8.55 45.40
C ASP A 663 8.35 9.97 45.01
N SER A 664 7.99 10.76 46.04
CA SER A 664 7.65 12.15 45.91
C SER A 664 8.89 13.04 45.80
N LEU A 665 8.81 14.07 44.97
CA LEU A 665 9.90 15.03 44.76
C LEU A 665 9.31 16.40 44.33
N TRP A 666 10.20 17.38 44.28
CA TRP A 666 9.88 18.72 43.74
C TRP A 666 10.64 18.92 42.44
N ALA A 667 9.88 19.30 41.38
CA ALA A 667 10.45 19.70 40.10
C ALA A 667 10.43 21.24 40.01
N SER A 668 11.57 21.86 39.73
CA SER A 668 11.64 23.31 39.63
C SER A 668 12.22 23.75 38.29
N VAL A 669 11.60 24.79 37.69
CA VAL A 669 12.01 25.35 36.39
C VAL A 669 12.13 26.88 36.52
N LYS A 670 13.19 27.47 35.94
CA LYS A 670 13.33 28.93 35.89
C LYS A 670 12.43 29.49 34.79
N ALA A 671 11.65 30.54 35.09
CA ALA A 671 10.76 31.20 34.13
C ALA A 671 11.48 31.68 32.85
N THR A 672 12.76 32.05 32.94
CA THR A 672 13.61 32.45 31.80
C THR A 672 13.97 31.32 30.85
N GLN A 673 13.76 30.07 31.24
CA GLN A 673 13.99 28.85 30.42
C GLN A 673 12.68 28.30 29.87
N VAL A 674 11.55 28.92 30.22
CA VAL A 674 10.22 28.51 29.78
C VAL A 674 9.74 29.51 28.71
N ARG A 675 9.31 29.00 27.58
CA ARG A 675 8.74 29.75 26.49
C ARG A 675 7.24 29.48 26.37
N ALA A 676 6.47 30.53 26.13
CA ALA A 676 5.05 30.45 25.91
C ALA A 676 4.73 30.31 24.38
N ILE A 677 3.89 29.35 24.03
CA ILE A 677 3.37 29.12 22.67
C ILE A 677 1.85 29.17 22.74
N ARG A 678 1.23 29.97 21.87
CA ARG A 678 -0.24 30.05 21.78
C ARG A 678 -0.80 28.77 21.16
N ILE A 679 -1.79 28.15 21.81
CA ILE A 679 -2.56 27.06 21.24
C ILE A 679 -3.71 27.70 20.46
N ALA A 680 -3.76 27.52 19.13
CA ALA A 680 -4.90 27.93 18.33
C ALA A 680 -6.14 27.16 18.80
N THR A 681 -7.11 27.87 19.34
CA THR A 681 -8.44 27.31 19.63
C THR A 681 -9.08 26.90 18.30
N ARG A 682 -9.61 25.68 18.23
CA ARG A 682 -10.44 25.26 17.10
C ARG A 682 -11.65 26.22 17.02
N GLU A 683 -11.77 26.97 15.90
CA GLU A 683 -13.04 27.49 15.43
C GLU A 683 -13.92 26.38 14.86
#